data_5f0c4cb7a2ed38708198bccfdaaccb33
#
_entry.id   5f0c4cb7a2ed38708198bccfdaaccb33
#
_cell.length_a   1.000
_cell.length_b   1.000
_cell.length_c   1.000
_cell.angle_alpha   90.00
_cell.angle_beta   90.00
_cell.angle_gamma   90.00
#
_symmetry.space_group_name_H-M   'P 1'
#
loop_
_entity.id
_entity.type
_entity.pdbx_description
1 polymer ?
#
loop_
_entity_poly.entity_id
_entity_poly.type
_entity_poly.pdbx_seq_one_letter_code
_entity_poly.pdbx_strand_id
1 'polypeptide(L)'
;MSEEEIKGANYSASSIQVLEGLEAVRKRPAMYIGDISEKGLHHLVYETVDNSIDEALAGYCTHIEVTINEDNSITVQDNGRGIPVDMHEKEHKSALEVVMTVLHAGGKFDKGSYKVSGGLHGVGVSCVNALSSKMLSQVFREGKIYQQEYEYGKPLYSVKVVGETDLRGTRQQFWPDSSIFITTTYKYDILANRMRELAFLNAGITIVLTDMREIDENGQPRQETFHSDEGLKEFVRYIDSSRTHLFNDVIYLNTEKQGVPIEVAVMYNTGYNENIHSYVNNINIIEGGTHLAGFRTALTRTLKKYAEDEYAKELEKLEKNKVEISGEDFREGLTAVISIKVAEPQFEGQTKTKLGNSEVAGAVQQAVGEALSYYLEEHPKEAKLIVDKVILAATARVAARKARESVQRKSPMSGGGMPGKLADCSDKDPANCELFIVEGDSAGGSAKQGRSRQYQAILPIRGKIFNVERVMWHKAFEHEEVNNIIQALGVRYGLGEDSKEANYDKLRYYKVIIMADADVDGSHIETLLMTLFYRYMPEFIQNGHLYLATPPLYRCKKGKIEEYCYTEEDKLRFMEKYNSGQEQGVTIQRYKGLGEMNPEQLWETTMNPETRLLKQVTIEDAAGADYIFSMLMGEDVGPRREFIEQNANYATIDA
;
A
#
# COMPACT_ATOMS: atom_id res chain seq x y z
N MET A 1 -27.94 -16.89 -15.47
CA MET A 1 -27.91 -18.15 -16.27
C MET A 1 -28.04 -19.30 -15.30
N SER A 2 -29.02 -20.19 -15.50
CA SER A 2 -29.23 -21.35 -14.62
C SER A 2 -28.13 -22.41 -14.84
N GLU A 3 -27.87 -23.26 -13.83
CA GLU A 3 -26.88 -24.36 -13.96
C GLU A 3 -27.19 -25.32 -15.13
N GLU A 4 -28.44 -25.38 -15.59
CA GLU A 4 -28.87 -26.16 -16.77
C GLU A 4 -28.43 -25.53 -18.07
N GLU A 5 -28.35 -24.18 -18.19
CA GLU A 5 -27.86 -23.48 -19.39
C GLU A 5 -26.33 -23.64 -19.56
N ILE A 6 -25.58 -23.88 -18.47
CA ILE A 6 -24.14 -24.10 -18.53
C ILE A 6 -23.79 -25.52 -19.02
N LYS A 7 -24.63 -26.51 -18.74
CA LYS A 7 -24.40 -27.91 -19.16
C LYS A 7 -24.69 -28.20 -20.65
N GLY A 8 -25.33 -27.27 -21.35
CA GLY A 8 -25.69 -27.43 -22.76
C GLY A 8 -24.76 -26.74 -23.78
N ALA A 9 -23.78 -25.96 -23.33
CA ALA A 9 -22.85 -25.28 -24.23
C ALA A 9 -21.78 -26.27 -24.72
N ASN A 10 -21.92 -26.74 -25.96
CA ASN A 10 -20.87 -27.50 -26.64
C ASN A 10 -19.60 -26.64 -26.73
N TYR A 11 -18.57 -27.00 -25.96
CA TYR A 11 -17.24 -26.38 -26.07
C TYR A 11 -16.63 -26.80 -27.41
N SER A 12 -16.70 -25.91 -28.39
CA SER A 12 -16.19 -26.12 -29.76
C SER A 12 -15.28 -24.96 -30.16
N ALA A 13 -14.59 -25.06 -31.29
CA ALA A 13 -13.73 -24.01 -31.81
C ALA A 13 -14.46 -22.64 -31.93
N SER A 14 -15.76 -22.67 -32.17
CA SER A 14 -16.60 -21.45 -32.23
C SER A 14 -16.85 -20.78 -30.87
N SER A 15 -16.61 -21.48 -29.77
CA SER A 15 -16.66 -20.89 -28.40
C SER A 15 -15.36 -20.21 -28.00
N ILE A 16 -14.27 -20.36 -28.75
CA ILE A 16 -12.99 -19.68 -28.54
C ILE A 16 -13.08 -18.28 -29.16
N GLN A 17 -13.13 -17.25 -28.30
CA GLN A 17 -13.08 -15.85 -28.73
C GLN A 17 -11.65 -15.34 -28.71
N VAL A 18 -11.18 -14.85 -29.85
CA VAL A 18 -9.93 -14.11 -29.95
C VAL A 18 -10.26 -12.63 -29.75
N LEU A 19 -9.69 -12.03 -28.70
CA LEU A 19 -9.82 -10.60 -28.42
C LEU A 19 -8.58 -9.89 -28.96
N GLU A 20 -8.78 -8.91 -29.83
CA GLU A 20 -7.69 -8.15 -30.41
C GLU A 20 -7.60 -6.74 -29.82
N GLY A 21 -6.36 -6.27 -29.64
CA GLY A 21 -6.07 -4.88 -29.27
C GLY A 21 -6.74 -4.44 -27.96
N LEU A 22 -7.29 -3.23 -27.96
CA LEU A 22 -7.85 -2.58 -26.77
C LEU A 22 -9.18 -3.21 -26.28
N GLU A 23 -9.85 -4.03 -27.09
CA GLU A 23 -11.04 -4.76 -26.66
C GLU A 23 -10.71 -5.79 -25.56
N ALA A 24 -9.52 -6.39 -25.62
CA ALA A 24 -9.05 -7.29 -24.58
C ALA A 24 -8.93 -6.57 -23.22
N VAL A 25 -8.41 -5.34 -23.22
CA VAL A 25 -8.29 -4.49 -22.03
C VAL A 25 -9.64 -4.18 -21.42
N ARG A 26 -10.60 -3.74 -22.24
CA ARG A 26 -11.97 -3.42 -21.79
C ARG A 26 -12.71 -4.63 -21.22
N LYS A 27 -12.47 -5.82 -21.78
CA LYS A 27 -13.15 -7.06 -21.36
C LYS A 27 -12.54 -7.66 -20.09
N ARG A 28 -11.26 -7.42 -19.84
CA ARG A 28 -10.50 -7.93 -18.68
C ARG A 28 -9.61 -6.84 -18.09
N PRO A 29 -10.17 -5.70 -17.62
CA PRO A 29 -9.38 -4.57 -17.13
C PRO A 29 -8.46 -4.93 -15.98
N ALA A 30 -8.90 -5.78 -15.05
CA ALA A 30 -8.09 -6.19 -13.89
C ALA A 30 -6.77 -6.90 -14.27
N MET A 31 -6.66 -7.49 -15.46
CA MET A 31 -5.38 -8.07 -15.94
C MET A 31 -4.32 -7.01 -16.23
N TYR A 32 -4.71 -5.77 -16.50
CA TYR A 32 -3.83 -4.67 -16.90
C TYR A 32 -3.60 -3.64 -15.80
N ILE A 33 -4.64 -3.36 -15.01
CA ILE A 33 -4.60 -2.32 -13.95
C ILE A 33 -4.80 -2.87 -12.53
N GLY A 34 -4.84 -4.20 -12.36
CA GLY A 34 -4.95 -4.89 -11.08
C GLY A 34 -6.39 -5.07 -10.59
N ASP A 35 -7.20 -4.02 -10.58
CA ASP A 35 -8.62 -4.07 -10.22
C ASP A 35 -9.44 -2.97 -10.93
N ILE A 36 -10.74 -2.88 -10.64
CA ILE A 36 -11.65 -1.86 -11.17
C ILE A 36 -12.25 -0.98 -10.06
N SER A 37 -11.72 -1.09 -8.85
CA SER A 37 -12.10 -0.27 -7.70
C SER A 37 -11.36 1.07 -7.70
N GLU A 38 -11.37 1.77 -6.58
CA GLU A 38 -10.64 3.00 -6.36
C GLU A 38 -9.14 2.88 -6.71
N LYS A 39 -8.50 1.75 -6.39
CA LYS A 39 -7.09 1.49 -6.69
C LYS A 39 -6.82 1.46 -8.19
N GLY A 40 -7.61 0.69 -8.95
CA GLY A 40 -7.50 0.63 -10.41
C GLY A 40 -7.80 1.97 -11.07
N LEU A 41 -8.73 2.77 -10.51
CA LEU A 41 -9.01 4.12 -10.98
C LEU A 41 -7.78 5.04 -10.88
N HIS A 42 -7.13 5.07 -9.69
CA HIS A 42 -5.92 5.89 -9.47
C HIS A 42 -4.73 5.39 -10.30
N HIS A 43 -4.68 4.09 -10.61
CA HIS A 43 -3.63 3.52 -11.46
C HIS A 43 -3.60 4.13 -12.87
N LEU A 44 -4.74 4.57 -13.42
CA LEU A 44 -4.78 5.30 -14.70
C LEU A 44 -3.94 6.59 -14.64
N VAL A 45 -4.00 7.30 -13.52
CA VAL A 45 -3.18 8.51 -13.30
C VAL A 45 -1.71 8.14 -13.21
N TYR A 46 -1.39 7.09 -12.46
CA TYR A 46 0.00 6.63 -12.31
C TYR A 46 0.63 6.26 -13.65
N GLU A 47 -0.06 5.49 -14.49
CA GLU A 47 0.43 5.12 -15.82
C GLU A 47 0.67 6.35 -16.73
N THR A 48 -0.13 7.40 -16.57
CA THR A 48 0.04 8.63 -17.34
C THR A 48 1.19 9.47 -16.82
N VAL A 49 1.31 9.64 -15.50
CA VAL A 49 2.40 10.38 -14.85
C VAL A 49 3.74 9.67 -15.02
N ASP A 50 3.78 8.34 -14.93
CA ASP A 50 4.99 7.54 -15.12
C ASP A 50 5.60 7.73 -16.52
N ASN A 51 4.80 8.06 -17.54
CA ASN A 51 5.34 8.43 -18.86
C ASN A 51 6.09 9.77 -18.82
N SER A 52 5.59 10.74 -18.08
CA SER A 52 6.27 12.03 -17.87
C SER A 52 7.52 11.88 -17.01
N ILE A 53 7.49 10.98 -16.02
CA ILE A 53 8.66 10.60 -15.21
C ILE A 53 9.73 9.89 -16.06
N ASP A 54 9.34 9.04 -17.01
CA ASP A 54 10.29 8.41 -17.94
C ASP A 54 10.99 9.46 -18.84
N GLU A 55 10.29 10.54 -19.23
CA GLU A 55 10.92 11.69 -19.89
C GLU A 55 11.89 12.43 -18.95
N ALA A 56 11.58 12.52 -17.64
CA ALA A 56 12.48 13.10 -16.66
C ALA A 56 13.73 12.23 -16.44
N LEU A 57 13.59 10.90 -16.35
CA LEU A 57 14.72 9.96 -16.28
C LEU A 57 15.61 10.02 -17.53
N ALA A 58 15.03 10.33 -18.68
CA ALA A 58 15.77 10.55 -19.91
C ALA A 58 16.41 11.97 -19.97
N GLY A 59 16.18 12.83 -18.97
CA GLY A 59 16.76 14.18 -18.87
C GLY A 59 16.02 15.27 -19.66
N TYR A 60 14.78 15.02 -20.09
CA TYR A 60 14.05 15.95 -20.94
C TYR A 60 12.86 16.64 -20.27
N CYS A 61 12.38 16.13 -19.14
CA CYS A 61 11.26 16.71 -18.39
C CYS A 61 11.73 17.18 -17.01
N THR A 62 11.27 18.36 -16.59
CA THR A 62 11.56 18.97 -15.28
C THR A 62 10.30 19.44 -14.56
N HIS A 63 9.16 19.46 -15.25
CA HIS A 63 7.92 19.98 -14.71
C HIS A 63 6.72 19.15 -15.20
N ILE A 64 5.89 18.72 -14.25
CA ILE A 64 4.68 17.94 -14.50
C ILE A 64 3.52 18.60 -13.76
N GLU A 65 2.40 18.79 -14.44
CA GLU A 65 1.16 19.27 -13.85
C GLU A 65 0.10 18.17 -13.92
N VAL A 66 -0.53 17.89 -12.78
CA VAL A 66 -1.63 16.93 -12.65
C VAL A 66 -2.84 17.67 -12.12
N THR A 67 -3.95 17.65 -12.85
CA THR A 67 -5.17 18.34 -12.47
C THR A 67 -6.34 17.37 -12.39
N ILE A 68 -7.02 17.35 -11.24
CA ILE A 68 -8.35 16.76 -11.10
C ILE A 68 -9.34 17.84 -11.50
N ASN A 69 -10.01 17.65 -12.61
CA ASN A 69 -10.96 18.62 -13.14
C ASN A 69 -12.31 18.55 -12.40
N GLU A 70 -13.15 19.59 -12.55
CA GLU A 70 -14.49 19.65 -11.92
C GLU A 70 -15.40 18.48 -12.30
N ASP A 71 -15.24 17.94 -13.51
CA ASP A 71 -15.99 16.81 -14.03
C ASP A 71 -15.39 15.42 -13.70
N ASN A 72 -14.44 15.37 -12.75
CA ASN A 72 -13.66 14.18 -12.41
C ASN A 72 -12.84 13.60 -13.57
N SER A 73 -12.55 14.34 -14.62
CA SER A 73 -11.50 13.97 -15.55
C SER A 73 -10.13 14.33 -14.98
N ILE A 74 -9.08 13.69 -15.47
CA ILE A 74 -7.69 14.00 -15.13
C ILE A 74 -7.00 14.62 -16.32
N THR A 75 -6.24 15.68 -16.05
CA THR A 75 -5.27 16.25 -16.99
C THR A 75 -3.88 16.05 -16.46
N VAL A 76 -2.98 15.47 -17.27
CA VAL A 76 -1.53 15.39 -16.99
C VAL A 76 -0.80 16.10 -18.11
N GLN A 77 0.05 17.05 -17.76
CA GLN A 77 0.86 17.80 -18.72
C GLN A 77 2.32 17.80 -18.27
N ASP A 78 3.23 17.57 -19.19
CA ASP A 78 4.67 17.64 -18.97
C ASP A 78 5.36 18.61 -19.95
N ASN A 79 6.60 18.95 -19.63
CA ASN A 79 7.47 19.74 -20.49
C ASN A 79 8.57 18.91 -21.18
N GLY A 80 8.33 17.61 -21.38
CA GLY A 80 9.21 16.67 -22.05
C GLY A 80 9.39 16.92 -23.55
N ARG A 81 9.85 15.91 -24.30
CA ARG A 81 10.07 16.02 -25.76
C ARG A 81 8.77 16.05 -26.57
N GLY A 82 7.67 15.59 -25.98
CA GLY A 82 6.43 15.28 -26.68
C GLY A 82 6.47 13.97 -27.46
N ILE A 83 5.36 13.24 -27.43
CA ILE A 83 5.22 11.98 -28.18
C ILE A 83 5.44 12.27 -29.69
N PRO A 84 6.21 11.43 -30.44
CA PRO A 84 6.36 11.61 -31.88
C PRO A 84 5.01 11.59 -32.60
N VAL A 85 4.85 12.42 -33.62
CA VAL A 85 3.61 12.54 -34.41
C VAL A 85 3.78 12.13 -35.87
N ASP A 86 5.03 11.80 -36.27
CA ASP A 86 5.36 11.33 -37.60
C ASP A 86 4.65 10.01 -37.92
N MET A 87 4.50 9.70 -39.21
CA MET A 87 3.92 8.44 -39.68
C MET A 87 4.81 7.26 -39.34
N HIS A 88 4.24 6.27 -38.63
CA HIS A 88 4.92 5.01 -38.36
C HIS A 88 4.93 4.14 -39.61
N GLU A 89 6.11 3.71 -40.05
CA GLU A 89 6.30 3.04 -41.35
C GLU A 89 5.48 1.75 -41.53
N LYS A 90 5.36 0.94 -40.47
CA LYS A 90 4.66 -0.35 -40.51
C LYS A 90 3.15 -0.22 -40.30
N GLU A 91 2.73 0.66 -39.41
CA GLU A 91 1.33 0.78 -39.00
C GLU A 91 0.53 1.75 -39.90
N HIS A 92 1.24 2.56 -40.71
CA HIS A 92 0.65 3.61 -41.57
C HIS A 92 -0.30 4.57 -40.83
N LYS A 93 0.02 4.81 -39.54
CA LYS A 93 -0.64 5.72 -38.62
C LYS A 93 0.40 6.64 -37.99
N SER A 94 -0.04 7.76 -37.42
CA SER A 94 0.90 8.59 -36.64
C SER A 94 1.46 7.83 -35.44
N ALA A 95 2.70 8.09 -35.04
CA ALA A 95 3.29 7.45 -33.87
C ALA A 95 2.45 7.70 -32.60
N LEU A 96 1.86 8.90 -32.46
CA LEU A 96 0.88 9.17 -31.39
C LEU A 96 -0.28 8.20 -31.40
N GLU A 97 -0.94 7.99 -32.57
CA GLU A 97 -2.05 7.06 -32.67
C GLU A 97 -1.63 5.62 -32.36
N VAL A 98 -0.45 5.21 -32.81
CA VAL A 98 0.10 3.88 -32.51
C VAL A 98 0.29 3.67 -31.01
N VAL A 99 0.91 4.62 -30.32
CA VAL A 99 1.14 4.56 -28.85
C VAL A 99 -0.20 4.52 -28.09
N MET A 100 -1.20 5.23 -28.58
CA MET A 100 -2.52 5.32 -27.92
C MET A 100 -3.45 4.14 -28.20
N THR A 101 -3.25 3.40 -29.28
CA THR A 101 -4.23 2.40 -29.74
C THR A 101 -3.69 0.99 -29.95
N VAL A 102 -2.37 0.82 -29.92
CA VAL A 102 -1.74 -0.48 -30.14
C VAL A 102 -1.07 -0.92 -28.82
N LEU A 103 -1.40 -2.13 -28.37
CA LEU A 103 -0.72 -2.74 -27.21
C LEU A 103 0.71 -3.15 -27.61
N HIS A 104 1.62 -3.07 -26.67
CA HIS A 104 3.04 -3.41 -26.86
C HIS A 104 3.73 -2.53 -27.92
N ALA A 105 3.30 -1.27 -28.03
CA ALA A 105 3.91 -0.27 -28.89
C ALA A 105 4.48 0.88 -28.03
N GLY A 106 5.66 1.38 -28.40
CA GLY A 106 6.28 2.54 -27.74
C GLY A 106 7.77 2.62 -27.93
N GLY A 107 8.32 3.83 -27.77
CA GLY A 107 9.75 4.12 -27.90
C GLY A 107 10.62 3.50 -26.79
N LYS A 108 10.02 2.95 -25.74
CA LYS A 108 10.72 2.33 -24.59
C LYS A 108 11.32 0.95 -24.93
N PHE A 109 10.96 0.35 -26.06
CA PHE A 109 11.61 -0.84 -26.60
C PHE A 109 12.93 -0.53 -27.30
N ASP A 110 13.20 0.73 -27.62
CA ASP A 110 14.47 1.17 -28.21
C ASP A 110 15.40 1.72 -27.12
N LYS A 111 16.51 0.98 -26.87
CA LYS A 111 17.54 1.35 -25.89
C LYS A 111 18.26 2.67 -26.21
N GLY A 112 18.18 3.14 -27.47
CA GLY A 112 18.71 4.44 -27.88
C GLY A 112 17.89 5.61 -27.36
N SER A 113 16.59 5.43 -27.22
CA SER A 113 15.64 6.47 -26.81
C SER A 113 15.47 6.55 -25.27
N TYR A 114 15.50 5.39 -24.58
CA TYR A 114 15.38 5.29 -23.12
C TYR A 114 16.34 4.21 -22.60
N LYS A 115 17.34 4.63 -21.81
CA LYS A 115 18.27 3.70 -21.15
C LYS A 115 17.61 2.97 -20.00
N VAL A 116 16.71 3.64 -19.29
CA VAL A 116 15.94 3.14 -18.15
C VAL A 116 14.53 3.70 -18.26
N SER A 117 13.51 2.89 -17.98
CA SER A 117 12.12 3.33 -17.89
C SER A 117 11.34 2.49 -16.88
N GLY A 118 10.33 3.08 -16.26
CA GLY A 118 9.35 2.37 -15.43
C GLY A 118 8.35 1.59 -16.26
N GLY A 119 8.00 2.12 -17.44
CA GLY A 119 7.09 1.49 -18.39
C GLY A 119 7.81 0.45 -19.26
N LEU A 120 7.60 -0.85 -18.98
CA LEU A 120 8.30 -1.95 -19.64
C LEU A 120 7.51 -2.59 -20.77
N HIS A 121 6.19 -2.60 -20.69
CA HIS A 121 5.35 -3.42 -21.55
C HIS A 121 4.73 -2.67 -22.74
N GLY A 122 4.87 -1.33 -22.79
CA GLY A 122 4.27 -0.50 -23.84
C GLY A 122 2.74 -0.56 -23.88
N VAL A 123 2.11 -0.70 -22.71
CA VAL A 123 0.64 -0.83 -22.62
C VAL A 123 -0.02 0.24 -21.74
N GLY A 124 0.72 0.99 -20.93
CA GLY A 124 0.14 1.88 -19.92
C GLY A 124 -0.86 2.88 -20.48
N VAL A 125 -0.43 3.81 -21.31
CA VAL A 125 -1.30 4.85 -21.86
C VAL A 125 -2.39 4.30 -22.79
N SER A 126 -2.13 3.23 -23.52
CA SER A 126 -3.16 2.58 -24.34
C SER A 126 -4.23 1.89 -23.47
N CYS A 127 -3.87 1.39 -22.28
CA CYS A 127 -4.84 0.91 -21.29
C CYS A 127 -5.66 2.07 -20.72
N VAL A 128 -5.04 3.23 -20.41
CA VAL A 128 -5.79 4.43 -19.98
C VAL A 128 -6.81 4.84 -21.03
N ASN A 129 -6.41 4.88 -22.30
CA ASN A 129 -7.30 5.19 -23.42
C ASN A 129 -8.43 4.17 -23.54
N ALA A 130 -8.13 2.87 -23.46
CA ALA A 130 -9.14 1.81 -23.55
C ALA A 130 -10.19 1.85 -22.43
N LEU A 131 -9.75 2.25 -21.20
CA LEU A 131 -10.59 2.27 -20.00
C LEU A 131 -11.23 3.64 -19.74
N SER A 132 -11.09 4.58 -20.68
CA SER A 132 -11.71 5.89 -20.65
C SER A 132 -12.89 5.96 -21.64
N SER A 133 -13.95 6.63 -21.22
CA SER A 133 -15.07 6.95 -22.10
C SER A 133 -14.66 7.96 -23.18
N LYS A 134 -13.79 8.91 -22.81
CA LYS A 134 -13.19 9.91 -23.69
C LYS A 134 -11.73 10.14 -23.30
N MET A 135 -10.87 10.40 -24.30
CA MET A 135 -9.49 10.84 -24.07
C MET A 135 -9.10 11.89 -25.11
N LEU A 136 -8.37 12.92 -24.66
CA LEU A 136 -7.79 13.97 -25.48
C LEU A 136 -6.27 13.95 -25.29
N SER A 137 -5.54 13.76 -26.40
CA SER A 137 -4.08 13.86 -26.44
C SER A 137 -3.66 15.09 -27.22
N GLN A 138 -2.85 15.93 -26.59
CA GLN A 138 -2.18 17.08 -27.23
C GLN A 138 -0.68 16.92 -27.09
N VAL A 139 0.03 17.17 -28.18
CA VAL A 139 1.49 17.13 -28.23
C VAL A 139 2.00 18.49 -28.71
N PHE A 140 2.87 19.09 -27.91
CA PHE A 140 3.53 20.38 -28.15
C PHE A 140 4.95 20.10 -28.70
N ARG A 141 5.09 20.20 -30.03
CA ARG A 141 6.34 19.85 -30.70
C ARG A 141 6.52 20.66 -31.97
N GLU A 142 7.76 21.09 -32.23
CA GLU A 142 8.13 21.78 -33.47
C GLU A 142 7.31 23.05 -33.74
N GLY A 143 6.99 23.81 -32.68
CA GLY A 143 6.21 25.04 -32.77
C GLY A 143 4.71 24.83 -33.02
N LYS A 144 4.20 23.59 -32.95
CA LYS A 144 2.82 23.25 -33.27
C LYS A 144 2.15 22.48 -32.15
N ILE A 145 0.83 22.61 -32.07
CA ILE A 145 -0.06 21.81 -31.22
C ILE A 145 -0.68 20.73 -32.09
N TYR A 146 -0.30 19.48 -31.88
CA TYR A 146 -0.92 18.33 -32.47
C TYR A 146 -1.99 17.78 -31.54
N GLN A 147 -3.13 17.35 -32.06
CA GLN A 147 -4.26 16.86 -31.27
C GLN A 147 -4.90 15.63 -31.91
N GLN A 148 -5.32 14.72 -31.04
CA GLN A 148 -6.19 13.60 -31.40
C GLN A 148 -7.14 13.29 -30.23
N GLU A 149 -8.39 12.98 -30.52
CA GLU A 149 -9.39 12.56 -29.53
C GLU A 149 -9.78 11.11 -29.77
N TYR A 150 -10.19 10.46 -28.66
CA TYR A 150 -10.56 9.06 -28.64
C TYR A 150 -11.84 8.88 -27.82
N GLU A 151 -12.66 7.92 -28.24
CA GLU A 151 -13.79 7.41 -27.46
C GLU A 151 -13.64 5.90 -27.30
N TYR A 152 -13.65 5.45 -26.04
CA TYR A 152 -13.51 4.03 -25.69
C TYR A 152 -12.29 3.35 -26.37
N GLY A 153 -11.17 4.07 -26.43
CA GLY A 153 -9.94 3.61 -27.07
C GLY A 153 -9.88 3.76 -28.60
N LYS A 154 -10.93 4.24 -29.27
CA LYS A 154 -10.97 4.40 -30.73
C LYS A 154 -10.75 5.85 -31.12
N PRO A 155 -9.84 6.13 -32.09
CA PRO A 155 -9.61 7.50 -32.54
C PRO A 155 -10.84 8.05 -33.29
N LEU A 156 -11.23 9.27 -33.00
CA LEU A 156 -12.33 9.96 -33.68
C LEU A 156 -11.91 10.55 -35.04
N TYR A 157 -10.62 10.89 -35.15
CA TYR A 157 -10.00 11.44 -36.35
C TYR A 157 -8.48 11.23 -36.30
N SER A 158 -7.83 11.33 -37.43
CA SER A 158 -6.35 11.26 -37.50
C SER A 158 -5.75 12.51 -36.85
N VAL A 159 -4.49 12.39 -36.33
CA VAL A 159 -3.76 13.51 -35.72
C VAL A 159 -3.81 14.74 -36.61
N LYS A 160 -4.15 15.88 -36.06
CA LYS A 160 -4.25 17.17 -36.75
C LYS A 160 -3.53 18.28 -35.98
N VAL A 161 -3.01 19.26 -36.71
CA VAL A 161 -2.50 20.50 -36.13
C VAL A 161 -3.69 21.40 -35.79
N VAL A 162 -3.76 21.89 -34.55
CA VAL A 162 -4.85 22.75 -34.06
C VAL A 162 -4.38 24.14 -33.69
N GLY A 163 -3.06 24.39 -33.62
CA GLY A 163 -2.52 25.69 -33.30
C GLY A 163 -1.00 25.71 -33.34
N GLU A 164 -0.42 26.88 -33.04
CA GLU A 164 1.01 27.09 -32.84
C GLU A 164 1.29 27.30 -31.35
N THR A 165 2.50 27.01 -30.88
CA THR A 165 2.89 27.11 -29.49
C THR A 165 4.40 27.18 -29.34
N ASP A 166 4.85 27.89 -28.29
CA ASP A 166 6.24 27.84 -27.84
C ASP A 166 6.47 26.75 -26.77
N LEU A 167 5.40 26.07 -26.32
CA LEU A 167 5.49 24.98 -25.36
C LEU A 167 6.09 23.73 -26.01
N ARG A 168 6.63 22.88 -25.15
CA ARG A 168 7.11 21.55 -25.50
C ARG A 168 6.55 20.54 -24.49
N GLY A 169 6.24 19.34 -24.92
CA GLY A 169 5.78 18.26 -24.04
C GLY A 169 4.51 17.58 -24.52
N THR A 170 3.86 16.88 -23.60
CA THR A 170 2.61 16.15 -23.85
C THR A 170 1.57 16.53 -22.81
N ARG A 171 0.32 16.69 -23.27
CA ARG A 171 -0.84 16.86 -22.41
C ARG A 171 -1.85 15.76 -22.72
N GLN A 172 -2.23 15.01 -21.69
CA GLN A 172 -3.21 13.95 -21.75
C GLN A 172 -4.38 14.33 -20.84
N GLN A 173 -5.61 14.30 -21.36
CA GLN A 173 -6.82 14.45 -20.56
C GLN A 173 -7.72 13.24 -20.79
N PHE A 174 -8.21 12.61 -19.73
CA PHE A 174 -9.03 11.40 -19.85
C PHE A 174 -10.16 11.36 -18.84
N TRP A 175 -11.27 10.76 -19.26
CA TRP A 175 -12.49 10.56 -18.48
C TRP A 175 -12.68 9.07 -18.25
N PRO A 176 -12.55 8.57 -17.02
CA PRO A 176 -12.70 7.14 -16.73
C PRO A 176 -14.10 6.66 -17.11
N ASP A 177 -14.19 5.43 -17.60
CA ASP A 177 -15.46 4.84 -18.05
C ASP A 177 -16.26 4.30 -16.87
N SER A 178 -17.37 4.96 -16.52
CA SER A 178 -18.26 4.57 -15.42
C SER A 178 -18.95 3.22 -15.61
N SER A 179 -18.91 2.65 -16.82
CA SER A 179 -19.41 1.29 -17.07
C SER A 179 -18.42 0.20 -16.66
N ILE A 180 -17.15 0.56 -16.41
CA ILE A 180 -16.07 -0.35 -16.03
C ILE A 180 -15.73 -0.17 -14.55
N PHE A 181 -15.53 1.06 -14.11
CA PHE A 181 -15.11 1.36 -12.75
C PHE A 181 -16.28 1.44 -11.77
N ILE A 182 -16.08 0.90 -10.57
CA ILE A 182 -17.05 0.96 -9.46
C ILE A 182 -17.25 2.42 -9.01
N THR A 183 -16.20 3.23 -9.06
CA THR A 183 -16.22 4.67 -8.80
C THR A 183 -15.38 5.39 -9.84
N THR A 184 -15.75 6.63 -10.17
CA THR A 184 -14.98 7.52 -11.06
C THR A 184 -14.48 8.77 -10.30
N THR A 185 -14.61 8.79 -8.98
CA THR A 185 -14.19 9.92 -8.16
C THR A 185 -12.77 9.71 -7.64
N TYR A 186 -11.86 10.57 -8.06
CA TYR A 186 -10.47 10.55 -7.60
C TYR A 186 -10.33 11.17 -6.21
N LYS A 187 -9.43 10.61 -5.40
CA LYS A 187 -9.06 11.15 -4.10
C LYS A 187 -7.74 11.91 -4.20
N TYR A 188 -7.78 13.17 -3.80
CA TYR A 188 -6.63 14.07 -3.83
C TYR A 188 -5.44 13.50 -3.06
N ASP A 189 -5.66 13.04 -1.81
CA ASP A 189 -4.60 12.62 -0.91
C ASP A 189 -3.85 11.37 -1.42
N ILE A 190 -4.54 10.47 -2.12
CA ILE A 190 -3.92 9.30 -2.76
C ILE A 190 -2.94 9.75 -3.86
N LEU A 191 -3.38 10.69 -4.70
CA LEU A 191 -2.52 11.24 -5.75
C LEU A 191 -1.38 12.07 -5.17
N ALA A 192 -1.64 12.91 -4.15
CA ALA A 192 -0.64 13.73 -3.48
C ALA A 192 0.51 12.89 -2.90
N ASN A 193 0.19 11.78 -2.24
CA ASN A 193 1.21 10.87 -1.71
C ASN A 193 2.10 10.31 -2.83
N ARG A 194 1.51 9.86 -3.94
CA ARG A 194 2.30 9.36 -5.08
C ARG A 194 3.13 10.44 -5.75
N MET A 195 2.62 11.67 -5.89
CA MET A 195 3.39 12.78 -6.47
C MET A 195 4.57 13.16 -5.58
N ARG A 196 4.37 13.18 -4.27
CA ARG A 196 5.44 13.41 -3.26
C ARG A 196 6.53 12.35 -3.35
N GLU A 197 6.16 11.08 -3.41
CA GLU A 197 7.09 9.95 -3.56
C GLU A 197 7.92 10.08 -4.85
N LEU A 198 7.28 10.38 -5.98
CA LEU A 198 7.95 10.57 -7.26
C LEU A 198 8.90 11.78 -7.27
N ALA A 199 8.57 12.86 -6.59
CA ALA A 199 9.44 14.02 -6.43
C ALA A 199 10.71 13.66 -5.62
N PHE A 200 10.59 12.88 -4.56
CA PHE A 200 11.75 12.39 -3.81
C PHE A 200 12.63 11.40 -4.59
N LEU A 201 12.01 10.53 -5.39
CA LEU A 201 12.74 9.55 -6.21
C LEU A 201 13.46 10.16 -7.42
N ASN A 202 13.11 11.39 -7.79
CA ASN A 202 13.64 12.10 -8.96
C ASN A 202 14.00 13.54 -8.58
N ALA A 203 15.12 13.70 -7.85
CA ALA A 203 15.60 15.00 -7.41
C ALA A 203 15.63 16.04 -8.55
N GLY A 204 15.17 17.26 -8.27
CA GLY A 204 15.13 18.38 -9.21
C GLY A 204 13.88 18.44 -10.11
N ILE A 205 12.98 17.42 -10.06
CA ILE A 205 11.70 17.52 -10.75
C ILE A 205 10.70 18.32 -9.91
N THR A 206 9.82 19.06 -10.57
CA THR A 206 8.67 19.74 -9.93
C THR A 206 7.38 19.09 -10.42
N ILE A 207 6.54 18.65 -9.49
CA ILE A 207 5.22 18.08 -9.79
C ILE A 207 4.17 18.94 -9.08
N VAL A 208 3.19 19.44 -9.81
CA VAL A 208 2.10 20.26 -9.27
C VAL A 208 0.81 19.46 -9.36
N LEU A 209 0.13 19.25 -8.23
CA LEU A 209 -1.19 18.63 -8.18
C LEU A 209 -2.24 19.68 -7.83
N THR A 210 -3.27 19.78 -8.66
CA THR A 210 -4.38 20.73 -8.49
C THR A 210 -5.72 19.98 -8.47
N ASP A 211 -6.59 20.29 -7.51
CA ASP A 211 -7.98 19.81 -7.47
C ASP A 211 -8.94 20.98 -7.74
N MET A 212 -9.54 20.99 -8.92
CA MET A 212 -10.48 22.04 -9.33
C MET A 212 -11.87 21.88 -8.68
N ARG A 213 -12.11 20.77 -7.97
CA ARG A 213 -13.38 20.51 -7.28
C ARG A 213 -13.43 21.15 -5.90
N GLU A 214 -12.25 21.34 -5.27
CA GLU A 214 -12.10 21.94 -3.95
C GLU A 214 -11.58 23.38 -4.10
N ILE A 215 -12.44 24.36 -3.89
CA ILE A 215 -12.10 25.78 -4.00
C ILE A 215 -12.16 26.42 -2.62
N ASP A 216 -11.12 27.14 -2.24
CA ASP A 216 -11.04 27.86 -0.98
C ASP A 216 -11.92 29.11 -0.92
N GLU A 217 -11.97 29.78 0.23
CA GLU A 217 -12.72 31.03 0.44
C GLU A 217 -12.28 32.19 -0.46
N ASN A 218 -11.08 32.12 -1.03
CA ASN A 218 -10.50 33.11 -1.93
C ASN A 218 -10.75 32.76 -3.41
N GLY A 219 -11.44 31.69 -3.70
CA GLY A 219 -11.69 31.21 -5.07
C GLY A 219 -10.50 30.50 -5.71
N GLN A 220 -9.51 30.03 -4.92
CA GLN A 220 -8.36 29.27 -5.42
C GLN A 220 -8.59 27.78 -5.24
N PRO A 221 -8.21 26.94 -6.25
CA PRO A 221 -8.30 25.51 -6.14
C PRO A 221 -7.26 24.99 -5.15
N ARG A 222 -7.56 23.83 -4.52
CA ARG A 222 -6.58 23.10 -3.71
C ARG A 222 -5.40 22.72 -4.58
N GLN A 223 -4.21 23.18 -4.22
CA GLN A 223 -2.99 22.95 -5.00
C GLN A 223 -1.81 22.69 -4.07
N GLU A 224 -0.98 21.71 -4.43
CA GLU A 224 0.29 21.42 -3.75
C GLU A 224 1.40 21.20 -4.78
N THR A 225 2.58 21.73 -4.47
CA THR A 225 3.79 21.56 -5.31
C THR A 225 4.76 20.62 -4.60
N PHE A 226 5.12 19.55 -5.26
CA PHE A 226 6.09 18.55 -4.79
C PHE A 226 7.41 18.77 -5.52
N HIS A 227 8.46 19.00 -4.75
CA HIS A 227 9.81 19.19 -5.24
C HIS A 227 10.81 18.76 -4.17
N SER A 228 11.92 18.19 -4.57
CA SER A 228 13.02 17.82 -3.69
C SER A 228 14.36 18.08 -4.39
N ASP A 229 15.24 18.80 -3.73
CA ASP A 229 16.60 19.02 -4.19
C ASP A 229 17.56 17.91 -3.74
N GLU A 230 17.35 17.33 -2.55
CA GLU A 230 18.20 16.30 -1.96
C GLU A 230 17.69 14.87 -2.21
N GLY A 231 16.53 14.70 -2.84
CA GLY A 231 16.00 13.39 -3.26
C GLY A 231 15.81 12.39 -2.12
N LEU A 232 16.52 11.25 -2.19
CA LEU A 232 16.37 10.17 -1.20
C LEU A 232 16.78 10.58 0.23
N LYS A 233 17.64 11.58 0.40
CA LYS A 233 17.97 12.10 1.75
C LYS A 233 16.78 12.77 2.40
N GLU A 234 16.03 13.57 1.64
CA GLU A 234 14.80 14.18 2.14
C GLU A 234 13.72 13.12 2.33
N PHE A 235 13.67 12.13 1.44
CA PHE A 235 12.69 11.06 1.53
C PHE A 235 12.84 10.25 2.82
N VAL A 236 14.05 9.80 3.14
CA VAL A 236 14.29 9.04 4.37
C VAL A 236 13.99 9.87 5.63
N ARG A 237 14.32 11.19 5.61
CA ARG A 237 13.97 12.11 6.70
C ARG A 237 12.45 12.28 6.81
N TYR A 238 11.74 12.38 5.70
CA TYR A 238 10.28 12.49 5.67
C TYR A 238 9.62 11.25 6.30
N ILE A 239 10.02 10.06 5.88
CA ILE A 239 9.51 8.79 6.43
C ILE A 239 9.82 8.67 7.92
N ASP A 240 10.99 9.10 8.36
CA ASP A 240 11.47 8.96 9.73
C ASP A 240 11.13 10.16 10.65
N SER A 241 10.45 11.18 10.12
CA SER A 241 10.19 12.46 10.80
C SER A 241 9.38 12.35 12.09
N SER A 242 8.58 11.27 12.24
CA SER A 242 7.79 11.00 13.44
C SER A 242 8.57 10.23 14.53
N ARG A 243 9.88 9.97 14.34
CA ARG A 243 10.70 9.14 15.23
C ARG A 243 11.87 9.94 15.80
N THR A 244 12.35 9.55 16.97
CA THR A 244 13.57 10.11 17.56
C THR A 244 14.79 9.46 16.93
N HIS A 245 15.61 10.23 16.23
CA HIS A 245 16.81 9.75 15.55
C HIS A 245 17.94 9.45 16.54
N LEU A 246 18.81 8.47 16.24
CA LEU A 246 20.05 8.24 16.98
C LEU A 246 21.10 9.32 16.69
N PHE A 247 21.10 9.84 15.47
CA PHE A 247 21.93 10.94 14.98
C PHE A 247 21.24 11.63 13.81
N ASN A 248 21.64 12.86 13.48
CA ASN A 248 20.94 13.68 12.47
C ASN A 248 21.40 13.43 11.04
N ASP A 249 22.59 12.85 10.86
CA ASP A 249 23.16 12.65 9.54
C ASP A 249 22.49 11.47 8.81
N VAL A 250 22.32 11.60 7.49
CA VAL A 250 21.82 10.53 6.63
C VAL A 250 23.02 9.77 6.07
N ILE A 251 23.09 8.48 6.29
CA ILE A 251 24.04 7.60 5.59
C ILE A 251 23.54 7.50 4.14
N TYR A 252 24.30 8.07 3.22
CA TYR A 252 23.87 8.20 1.84
C TYR A 252 24.92 7.69 0.86
N LEU A 253 24.47 7.00 -0.16
CA LEU A 253 25.29 6.62 -1.30
C LEU A 253 24.54 6.85 -2.62
N ASN A 254 25.27 7.29 -3.64
CA ASN A 254 24.81 7.35 -5.01
C ASN A 254 25.98 6.89 -5.89
N THR A 255 25.88 5.72 -6.50
CA THR A 255 26.96 5.10 -7.25
C THR A 255 26.43 4.17 -8.34
N GLU A 256 27.30 3.76 -9.23
CA GLU A 256 26.99 2.74 -10.24
C GLU A 256 27.93 1.53 -10.04
N LYS A 257 27.34 0.34 -9.95
CA LYS A 257 28.08 -0.92 -9.89
C LYS A 257 27.52 -1.90 -10.91
N GLN A 258 28.41 -2.51 -11.68
CA GLN A 258 28.05 -3.49 -12.71
C GLN A 258 27.00 -2.98 -13.72
N GLY A 259 27.04 -1.68 -14.03
CA GLY A 259 26.06 -1.04 -14.91
C GLY A 259 24.69 -0.75 -14.28
N VAL A 260 24.55 -0.94 -12.96
CA VAL A 260 23.33 -0.63 -12.20
C VAL A 260 23.56 0.64 -11.38
N PRO A 261 22.87 1.75 -11.67
CA PRO A 261 22.80 2.90 -10.79
C PRO A 261 22.07 2.55 -9.50
N ILE A 262 22.70 2.84 -8.37
CA ILE A 262 22.24 2.48 -7.03
C ILE A 262 22.29 3.73 -6.15
N GLU A 263 21.15 4.10 -5.62
CA GLU A 263 21.01 5.20 -4.66
C GLU A 263 20.36 4.67 -3.39
N VAL A 264 20.97 4.93 -2.23
CA VAL A 264 20.46 4.47 -0.93
C VAL A 264 20.63 5.57 0.10
N ALA A 265 19.58 5.78 0.89
CA ALA A 265 19.60 6.66 2.06
C ALA A 265 19.15 5.86 3.30
N VAL A 266 19.90 6.00 4.39
CA VAL A 266 19.68 5.23 5.63
C VAL A 266 19.74 6.15 6.83
N MET A 267 18.82 5.95 7.78
CA MET A 267 18.81 6.55 9.11
C MET A 267 18.58 5.49 10.17
N TYR A 268 19.05 5.77 11.38
CA TYR A 268 18.75 4.97 12.56
C TYR A 268 18.00 5.79 13.61
N ASN A 269 16.98 5.19 14.20
CA ASN A 269 16.13 5.79 15.22
C ASN A 269 16.06 4.92 16.48
N THR A 270 15.44 5.44 17.53
CA THR A 270 15.29 4.74 18.81
C THR A 270 14.21 3.66 18.80
N GLY A 271 13.43 3.56 17.73
CA GLY A 271 12.36 2.58 17.56
C GLY A 271 12.84 1.13 17.46
N TYR A 272 11.91 0.20 17.33
CA TYR A 272 12.16 -1.24 17.34
C TYR A 272 11.88 -1.93 16.02
N ASN A 273 11.31 -1.21 15.07
CA ASN A 273 10.88 -1.74 13.78
C ASN A 273 11.91 -1.46 12.69
N GLU A 274 12.01 -2.39 11.74
CA GLU A 274 12.68 -2.20 10.47
C GLU A 274 11.71 -1.51 9.51
N ASN A 275 12.16 -0.46 8.82
CA ASN A 275 11.37 0.27 7.84
C ASN A 275 12.18 0.48 6.57
N ILE A 276 12.05 -0.42 5.60
CA ILE A 276 12.79 -0.37 4.34
C ILE A 276 11.82 -0.23 3.16
N HIS A 277 12.00 0.84 2.39
CA HIS A 277 11.29 1.09 1.15
C HIS A 277 12.23 0.86 -0.04
N SER A 278 11.82 0.02 -0.98
CA SER A 278 12.68 -0.33 -2.10
C SER A 278 12.01 -0.08 -3.46
N TYR A 279 12.76 0.52 -4.37
CA TYR A 279 12.28 0.98 -5.66
C TYR A 279 13.17 0.48 -6.79
N VAL A 280 12.54 0.08 -7.88
CA VAL A 280 13.19 -0.26 -9.14
C VAL A 280 12.56 0.58 -10.25
N ASN A 281 13.35 1.44 -10.92
CA ASN A 281 12.83 2.36 -11.94
C ASN A 281 11.62 3.17 -11.45
N ASN A 282 11.67 3.69 -10.23
CA ASN A 282 10.61 4.43 -9.53
C ASN A 282 9.35 3.62 -9.17
N ILE A 283 9.34 2.31 -9.41
CA ILE A 283 8.25 1.42 -9.01
C ILE A 283 8.54 0.91 -7.60
N ASN A 284 7.56 1.02 -6.70
CA ASN A 284 7.67 0.48 -5.35
C ASN A 284 7.59 -1.05 -5.39
N ILE A 285 8.63 -1.72 -4.85
CA ILE A 285 8.76 -3.19 -4.85
C ILE A 285 8.39 -3.71 -3.45
N ILE A 286 7.11 -3.89 -3.22
CA ILE A 286 6.53 -4.18 -1.90
C ILE A 286 7.05 -5.50 -1.33
N GLU A 287 7.18 -6.54 -2.15
CA GLU A 287 7.71 -7.86 -1.75
C GLU A 287 9.25 -7.93 -1.79
N GLY A 288 9.91 -6.82 -2.13
CA GLY A 288 11.37 -6.74 -2.20
C GLY A 288 11.95 -7.50 -3.41
N GLY A 289 12.96 -8.33 -3.16
CA GLY A 289 13.66 -9.07 -4.21
C GLY A 289 15.17 -9.02 -4.05
N THR A 290 15.87 -9.25 -5.15
CA THR A 290 17.35 -9.39 -5.16
C THR A 290 18.08 -8.14 -4.67
N HIS A 291 17.58 -6.94 -4.98
CA HIS A 291 18.17 -5.67 -4.51
C HIS A 291 18.06 -5.50 -3.00
N LEU A 292 16.90 -5.82 -2.41
CA LEU A 292 16.70 -5.78 -0.98
C LEU A 292 17.53 -6.85 -0.25
N ALA A 293 17.61 -8.06 -0.80
CA ALA A 293 18.47 -9.13 -0.27
C ALA A 293 19.95 -8.72 -0.28
N GLY A 294 20.41 -8.08 -1.37
CA GLY A 294 21.77 -7.53 -1.48
C GLY A 294 22.05 -6.46 -0.42
N PHE A 295 21.11 -5.54 -0.21
CA PHE A 295 21.20 -4.50 0.83
C PHE A 295 21.29 -5.09 2.24
N ARG A 296 20.36 -5.98 2.62
CA ARG A 296 20.33 -6.62 3.94
C ARG A 296 21.62 -7.40 4.23
N THR A 297 22.13 -8.11 3.23
CA THR A 297 23.38 -8.87 3.33
C THR A 297 24.57 -7.93 3.53
N ALA A 298 24.67 -6.84 2.76
CA ALA A 298 25.74 -5.88 2.88
C ALA A 298 25.72 -5.18 4.24
N LEU A 299 24.56 -4.68 4.66
CA LEU A 299 24.36 -4.01 5.95
C LEU A 299 24.84 -4.89 7.11
N THR A 300 24.30 -6.10 7.18
CA THR A 300 24.63 -7.07 8.24
C THR A 300 26.11 -7.40 8.26
N ARG A 301 26.69 -7.75 7.10
CA ARG A 301 28.10 -8.14 6.99
C ARG A 301 29.04 -7.01 7.37
N THR A 302 28.78 -5.80 6.91
CA THR A 302 29.66 -4.64 7.13
C THR A 302 29.61 -4.18 8.59
N LEU A 303 28.42 -4.05 9.17
CA LEU A 303 28.27 -3.67 10.58
C LEU A 303 28.82 -4.73 11.51
N LYS A 304 28.61 -6.03 11.20
CA LYS A 304 29.16 -7.12 11.98
C LYS A 304 30.69 -7.09 11.98
N LYS A 305 31.30 -6.94 10.80
CA LYS A 305 32.76 -6.84 10.67
C LYS A 305 33.31 -5.63 11.47
N TYR A 306 32.70 -4.47 11.32
CA TYR A 306 33.09 -3.26 12.06
C TYR A 306 32.99 -3.46 13.57
N ALA A 307 31.91 -4.08 14.05
CA ALA A 307 31.75 -4.38 15.45
C ALA A 307 32.80 -5.39 15.97
N GLU A 308 33.15 -6.40 15.18
CA GLU A 308 34.21 -7.37 15.50
C GLU A 308 35.60 -6.71 15.60
N ASP A 309 35.90 -5.78 14.68
CA ASP A 309 37.18 -5.10 14.62
C ASP A 309 37.33 -4.05 15.77
N GLU A 310 36.32 -3.23 16.03
CA GLU A 310 36.41 -2.07 16.93
C GLU A 310 35.82 -2.31 18.34
N TYR A 311 34.87 -3.26 18.50
CA TYR A 311 34.14 -3.51 19.76
C TYR A 311 34.27 -4.96 20.25
N ALA A 312 35.41 -5.60 19.97
CA ALA A 312 35.69 -6.99 20.37
C ALA A 312 35.45 -7.29 21.87
N LYS A 313 35.77 -6.34 22.76
CA LYS A 313 35.57 -6.52 24.19
C LYS A 313 34.10 -6.56 24.61
N GLU A 314 33.27 -5.75 23.97
CA GLU A 314 31.83 -5.70 24.17
C GLU A 314 31.19 -6.99 23.64
N LEU A 315 31.61 -7.46 22.49
CA LEU A 315 31.17 -8.72 21.91
C LEU A 315 31.55 -9.95 22.74
N GLU A 316 32.78 -9.98 23.26
CA GLU A 316 33.22 -11.05 24.18
C GLU A 316 32.34 -11.15 25.43
N LYS A 317 31.86 -10.00 25.98
CA LYS A 317 30.88 -9.99 27.07
C LYS A 317 29.54 -10.57 26.69
N LEU A 318 29.07 -10.30 25.48
CA LEU A 318 27.83 -10.89 24.97
C LEU A 318 27.95 -12.41 24.82
N GLU A 319 29.06 -12.90 24.26
CA GLU A 319 29.33 -14.34 24.10
C GLU A 319 29.36 -15.05 25.46
N LYS A 320 30.02 -14.46 26.46
CA LYS A 320 30.03 -14.98 27.85
C LYS A 320 28.59 -15.12 28.41
N ASN A 321 27.70 -14.21 28.03
CA ASN A 321 26.29 -14.24 28.42
C ASN A 321 25.42 -15.10 27.50
N LYS A 322 26.02 -15.78 26.50
CA LYS A 322 25.32 -16.58 25.46
C LYS A 322 24.31 -15.74 24.65
N VAL A 323 24.69 -14.50 24.31
CA VAL A 323 23.96 -13.61 23.43
C VAL A 323 24.68 -13.60 22.09
N GLU A 324 24.04 -14.13 21.06
CA GLU A 324 24.50 -14.07 19.68
C GLU A 324 23.78 -12.93 18.97
N ILE A 325 24.50 -12.15 18.16
CA ILE A 325 23.92 -11.09 17.32
C ILE A 325 23.41 -11.71 16.02
N SER A 326 22.15 -11.49 15.69
CA SER A 326 21.53 -11.92 14.44
C SER A 326 21.44 -10.79 13.43
N GLY A 327 21.16 -11.12 12.16
CA GLY A 327 20.95 -10.13 11.11
C GLY A 327 19.81 -9.14 11.40
N GLU A 328 18.79 -9.56 12.13
CA GLU A 328 17.67 -8.70 12.55
C GLU A 328 18.07 -7.60 13.52
N ASP A 329 19.02 -7.88 14.43
CA ASP A 329 19.46 -6.90 15.43
C ASP A 329 20.11 -5.68 14.77
N PHE A 330 20.74 -5.86 13.59
CA PHE A 330 21.31 -4.76 12.80
C PHE A 330 20.26 -3.90 12.11
N ARG A 331 19.04 -4.38 11.98
CA ARG A 331 17.93 -3.68 11.31
C ARG A 331 16.91 -3.10 12.28
N GLU A 332 17.09 -3.30 13.59
CA GLU A 332 16.20 -2.71 14.59
C GLU A 332 16.40 -1.19 14.64
N GLY A 333 15.33 -0.42 14.45
CA GLY A 333 15.36 1.04 14.37
C GLY A 333 15.95 1.58 13.06
N LEU A 334 16.07 0.75 12.02
CA LEU A 334 16.54 1.13 10.70
C LEU A 334 15.41 1.70 9.86
N THR A 335 15.59 2.89 9.30
CA THR A 335 14.80 3.40 8.17
C THR A 335 15.71 3.54 6.96
N ALA A 336 15.33 2.94 5.82
CA ALA A 336 16.12 2.98 4.60
C ALA A 336 15.24 3.13 3.35
N VAL A 337 15.74 3.89 2.38
CA VAL A 337 15.17 3.98 1.04
C VAL A 337 16.23 3.51 0.05
N ILE A 338 15.87 2.55 -0.79
CA ILE A 338 16.74 1.96 -1.81
C ILE A 338 16.12 2.22 -3.17
N SER A 339 16.81 2.91 -4.05
CA SER A 339 16.38 3.15 -5.44
C SER A 339 17.44 2.65 -6.38
N ILE A 340 17.06 1.75 -7.27
CA ILE A 340 17.95 1.25 -8.32
C ILE A 340 17.34 1.48 -9.70
N LYS A 341 18.22 1.61 -10.70
CA LYS A 341 17.82 1.73 -12.09
C LYS A 341 18.32 0.51 -12.86
N VAL A 342 17.39 -0.27 -13.41
CA VAL A 342 17.69 -1.50 -14.15
C VAL A 342 17.15 -1.38 -15.56
N ALA A 343 17.99 -1.63 -16.56
CA ALA A 343 17.60 -1.48 -17.96
C ALA A 343 16.56 -2.53 -18.39
N GLU A 344 16.70 -3.76 -17.89
CA GLU A 344 15.80 -4.89 -18.20
C GLU A 344 15.38 -5.58 -16.90
N PRO A 345 14.48 -4.98 -16.10
CA PRO A 345 14.05 -5.58 -14.84
C PRO A 345 13.14 -6.78 -15.10
N GLN A 346 13.40 -7.85 -14.37
CA GLN A 346 12.61 -9.09 -14.38
C GLN A 346 11.80 -9.14 -13.10
N PHE A 347 10.48 -9.03 -13.23
CA PHE A 347 9.56 -9.08 -12.09
C PHE A 347 8.83 -10.42 -12.01
N GLU A 348 8.55 -10.86 -10.80
CA GLU A 348 7.64 -11.97 -10.56
C GLU A 348 6.19 -11.45 -10.74
N GLY A 349 5.61 -11.65 -11.93
CA GLY A 349 4.24 -11.29 -12.26
C GLY A 349 4.03 -9.86 -12.79
N GLN A 350 2.80 -9.60 -13.26
CA GLN A 350 2.41 -8.33 -13.91
C GLN A 350 2.34 -7.16 -12.92
N THR A 351 2.08 -7.42 -11.66
CA THR A 351 1.98 -6.40 -10.60
C THR A 351 3.32 -5.82 -10.17
N LYS A 352 4.43 -6.37 -10.67
CA LYS A 352 5.81 -5.88 -10.44
C LYS A 352 6.20 -5.79 -8.96
N THR A 353 5.66 -6.66 -8.12
CA THR A 353 5.83 -6.61 -6.65
C THR A 353 7.19 -7.10 -6.18
N LYS A 354 7.89 -7.94 -6.96
CA LYS A 354 9.16 -8.56 -6.59
C LYS A 354 10.16 -8.59 -7.75
N LEU A 355 11.40 -8.17 -7.49
CA LEU A 355 12.49 -8.19 -8.47
C LEU A 355 13.25 -9.52 -8.47
N GLY A 356 13.41 -10.12 -9.66
CA GLY A 356 14.07 -11.42 -9.84
C GLY A 356 15.51 -11.38 -10.37
N ASN A 357 16.00 -10.24 -10.86
CA ASN A 357 17.34 -10.10 -11.46
C ASN A 357 18.46 -10.53 -10.50
N SER A 358 19.07 -11.68 -10.69
CA SER A 358 20.08 -12.24 -9.79
C SER A 358 21.37 -11.40 -9.69
N GLU A 359 21.79 -10.76 -10.78
CA GLU A 359 22.99 -9.93 -10.87
C GLU A 359 22.90 -8.66 -9.99
N VAL A 360 21.69 -8.15 -9.76
CA VAL A 360 21.46 -6.95 -8.96
C VAL A 360 21.87 -7.12 -7.51
N ALA A 361 21.66 -8.31 -6.93
CA ALA A 361 22.03 -8.57 -5.54
C ALA A 361 23.53 -8.30 -5.27
N GLY A 362 24.40 -8.78 -6.17
CA GLY A 362 25.85 -8.58 -6.08
C GLY A 362 26.25 -7.12 -6.22
N ALA A 363 25.65 -6.40 -7.18
CA ALA A 363 25.90 -4.98 -7.40
C ALA A 363 25.53 -4.12 -6.17
N VAL A 364 24.35 -4.34 -5.62
CA VAL A 364 23.87 -3.62 -4.41
C VAL A 364 24.73 -3.98 -3.19
N GLN A 365 25.07 -5.28 -3.03
CA GLN A 365 25.89 -5.72 -1.92
C GLN A 365 27.28 -5.06 -1.94
N GLN A 366 27.90 -4.95 -3.11
CA GLN A 366 29.18 -4.28 -3.26
C GLN A 366 29.07 -2.78 -2.97
N ALA A 367 28.11 -2.09 -3.58
CA ALA A 367 27.92 -0.65 -3.41
C ALA A 367 27.69 -0.26 -1.96
N VAL A 368 26.74 -0.92 -1.32
CA VAL A 368 26.37 -0.65 0.09
C VAL A 368 27.52 -1.01 1.03
N GLY A 369 28.18 -2.16 0.84
CA GLY A 369 29.29 -2.59 1.67
C GLY A 369 30.46 -1.61 1.65
N GLU A 370 30.86 -1.15 0.48
CA GLU A 370 31.93 -0.16 0.34
C GLU A 370 31.57 1.19 0.99
N ALA A 371 30.39 1.74 0.65
CA ALA A 371 29.96 3.04 1.18
C ALA A 371 29.77 3.04 2.70
N LEU A 372 29.16 1.98 3.23
CA LEU A 372 28.94 1.85 4.66
C LEU A 372 30.27 1.68 5.42
N SER A 373 31.25 0.92 4.88
CA SER A 373 32.57 0.81 5.50
C SER A 373 33.25 2.17 5.61
N TYR A 374 33.25 2.98 4.55
CA TYR A 374 33.81 4.33 4.58
C TYR A 374 33.10 5.22 5.60
N TYR A 375 31.75 5.18 5.61
CA TYR A 375 30.97 5.98 6.55
C TYR A 375 31.30 5.65 8.02
N LEU A 376 31.38 4.36 8.38
CA LEU A 376 31.66 3.93 9.74
C LEU A 376 33.07 4.34 10.21
N GLU A 377 34.06 4.34 9.30
CA GLU A 377 35.43 4.79 9.59
C GLU A 377 35.51 6.31 9.77
N GLU A 378 34.76 7.08 8.96
CA GLU A 378 34.75 8.54 9.02
C GLU A 378 33.89 9.09 10.18
N HIS A 379 32.89 8.30 10.65
CA HIS A 379 31.90 8.73 11.65
C HIS A 379 31.86 7.78 12.85
N PRO A 380 32.97 7.65 13.64
CA PRO A 380 33.09 6.65 14.71
C PRO A 380 32.10 6.88 15.87
N LYS A 381 31.58 8.10 16.05
CA LYS A 381 30.58 8.40 17.09
C LYS A 381 29.21 7.81 16.71
N GLU A 382 28.78 8.04 15.49
CA GLU A 382 27.55 7.51 14.90
C GLU A 382 27.62 5.99 14.81
N ALA A 383 28.76 5.46 14.36
CA ALA A 383 29.02 4.02 14.31
C ALA A 383 28.86 3.37 15.69
N LYS A 384 29.36 4.04 16.75
CA LYS A 384 29.20 3.57 18.13
C LYS A 384 27.71 3.50 18.52
N LEU A 385 26.92 4.53 18.22
CA LEU A 385 25.50 4.54 18.54
C LEU A 385 24.76 3.39 17.84
N ILE A 386 25.10 3.10 16.58
CA ILE A 386 24.55 1.96 15.84
C ILE A 386 24.93 0.64 16.53
N VAL A 387 26.20 0.43 16.87
CA VAL A 387 26.66 -0.81 17.53
C VAL A 387 26.03 -0.98 18.91
N ASP A 388 25.95 0.09 19.71
CA ASP A 388 25.29 0.07 21.01
C ASP A 388 23.80 -0.33 20.87
N LYS A 389 23.09 0.17 19.84
CA LYS A 389 21.71 -0.20 19.53
C LYS A 389 21.60 -1.69 19.16
N VAL A 390 22.51 -2.20 18.33
CA VAL A 390 22.55 -3.63 17.92
C VAL A 390 22.77 -4.53 19.15
N ILE A 391 23.69 -4.17 20.04
CA ILE A 391 23.95 -4.90 21.28
C ILE A 391 22.71 -4.93 22.18
N LEU A 392 22.01 -3.79 22.29
CA LEU A 392 20.77 -3.69 23.06
C LEU A 392 19.69 -4.59 22.46
N ALA A 393 19.50 -4.56 21.15
CA ALA A 393 18.52 -5.38 20.43
C ALA A 393 18.78 -6.88 20.63
N ALA A 394 20.03 -7.33 20.43
CA ALA A 394 20.43 -8.72 20.64
C ALA A 394 20.20 -9.19 22.09
N THR A 395 20.56 -8.36 23.07
CA THR A 395 20.37 -8.66 24.48
C THR A 395 18.89 -8.80 24.83
N ALA A 396 18.07 -7.88 24.35
CA ALA A 396 16.63 -7.88 24.56
C ALA A 396 15.97 -9.10 23.93
N ARG A 397 16.34 -9.45 22.70
CA ARG A 397 15.84 -10.62 21.96
C ARG A 397 16.15 -11.93 22.71
N VAL A 398 17.39 -12.11 23.19
CA VAL A 398 17.79 -13.30 23.94
C VAL A 398 17.09 -13.39 25.30
N ALA A 399 16.92 -12.27 26.00
CA ALA A 399 16.18 -12.21 27.26
C ALA A 399 14.72 -12.65 27.07
N ALA A 400 14.08 -12.17 26.02
CA ALA A 400 12.72 -12.55 25.67
C ALA A 400 12.56 -14.05 25.34
N ARG A 401 13.50 -14.60 24.56
CA ARG A 401 13.52 -16.03 24.26
C ARG A 401 13.59 -16.86 25.54
N LYS A 402 14.50 -16.51 26.46
CA LYS A 402 14.64 -17.20 27.76
C LYS A 402 13.37 -17.12 28.60
N ALA A 403 12.70 -15.96 28.61
CA ALA A 403 11.44 -15.78 29.31
C ALA A 403 10.34 -16.70 28.76
N ARG A 404 10.19 -16.79 27.43
CA ARG A 404 9.23 -17.72 26.76
C ARG A 404 9.51 -19.18 27.09
N GLU A 405 10.75 -19.61 26.96
CA GLU A 405 11.16 -20.99 27.28
C GLU A 405 10.84 -21.33 28.74
N SER A 406 11.03 -20.39 29.66
CA SER A 406 10.69 -20.56 31.08
C SER A 406 9.19 -20.73 31.32
N VAL A 407 8.35 -19.94 30.59
CA VAL A 407 6.88 -20.05 30.70
C VAL A 407 6.40 -21.36 30.08
N GLN A 408 6.91 -21.77 28.92
CA GLN A 408 6.57 -23.06 28.28
C GLN A 408 6.95 -24.26 29.15
N ARG A 409 8.10 -24.22 29.85
CA ARG A 409 8.50 -25.29 30.77
C ARG A 409 7.64 -25.39 32.03
N LYS A 410 7.03 -24.26 32.46
CA LYS A 410 6.14 -24.23 33.64
C LYS A 410 4.72 -24.70 33.36
N SER A 411 4.32 -24.86 32.10
CA SER A 411 2.99 -25.34 31.70
C SER A 411 3.09 -26.58 30.78
N PRO A 412 3.54 -27.73 31.28
CA PRO A 412 3.63 -28.97 30.45
C PRO A 412 2.27 -29.50 29.98
N MET A 413 1.16 -28.99 30.52
CA MET A 413 -0.22 -29.41 30.15
C MET A 413 -0.89 -28.48 29.13
N SER A 414 -0.28 -27.37 28.74
CA SER A 414 -0.74 -26.53 27.60
C SER A 414 0.02 -26.91 26.36
N GLY A 415 -0.07 -28.16 25.94
CA GLY A 415 0.29 -28.51 24.56
C GLY A 415 -0.50 -27.61 23.63
N GLY A 416 0.16 -26.94 22.66
CA GLY A 416 -0.32 -25.94 21.72
C GLY A 416 -1.81 -25.98 21.36
N GLY A 417 -2.67 -25.81 22.34
CA GLY A 417 -4.12 -25.86 22.23
C GLY A 417 -4.63 -24.52 21.79
N MET A 418 -5.75 -24.57 21.08
CA MET A 418 -6.49 -23.37 20.64
C MET A 418 -6.85 -22.46 21.82
N PRO A 419 -6.88 -21.12 21.64
CA PRO A 419 -7.32 -20.22 22.68
C PRO A 419 -8.69 -20.63 23.22
N GLY A 420 -8.85 -20.76 24.54
CA GLY A 420 -10.11 -21.19 25.14
C GLY A 420 -11.29 -20.28 24.84
N LYS A 421 -11.04 -19.06 24.41
CA LYS A 421 -12.07 -18.10 23.99
C LYS A 421 -12.54 -18.28 22.54
N LEU A 422 -11.76 -18.96 21.69
CA LEU A 422 -12.07 -19.15 20.28
C LEU A 422 -13.26 -20.11 20.10
N ALA A 423 -14.30 -19.62 19.44
CA ALA A 423 -15.36 -20.48 18.91
C ALA A 423 -15.03 -20.79 17.45
N ASP A 424 -14.40 -21.95 17.24
CA ASP A 424 -13.91 -22.38 15.92
C ASP A 424 -15.04 -22.83 14.98
N CYS A 425 -14.75 -22.88 13.67
CA CYS A 425 -15.62 -23.43 12.64
C CYS A 425 -15.30 -24.90 12.36
N SER A 426 -16.20 -25.60 11.68
CA SER A 426 -16.06 -27.03 11.39
C SER A 426 -15.29 -27.33 10.10
N ASP A 427 -15.31 -26.42 9.13
CA ASP A 427 -14.52 -26.52 7.89
C ASP A 427 -13.02 -26.45 8.21
N LYS A 428 -12.22 -27.18 7.45
CA LYS A 428 -10.76 -27.25 7.62
C LYS A 428 -9.99 -26.62 6.47
N ASP A 429 -10.68 -26.24 5.39
CA ASP A 429 -10.06 -25.53 4.29
C ASP A 429 -10.00 -24.03 4.63
N PRO A 430 -8.78 -23.44 4.80
CA PRO A 430 -8.62 -22.03 5.12
C PRO A 430 -9.28 -21.08 4.11
N ALA A 431 -9.39 -21.50 2.85
CA ALA A 431 -9.97 -20.70 1.79
C ALA A 431 -11.48 -20.43 1.99
N ASN A 432 -12.16 -21.37 2.67
CA ASN A 432 -13.59 -21.27 3.00
C ASN A 432 -13.82 -20.59 4.35
N CYS A 433 -12.79 -20.49 5.21
CA CYS A 433 -12.93 -20.12 6.61
C CYS A 433 -12.71 -18.62 6.85
N GLU A 434 -13.53 -18.06 7.74
CA GLU A 434 -13.47 -16.66 8.17
C GLU A 434 -13.30 -16.60 9.70
N LEU A 435 -12.40 -15.70 10.15
CA LEU A 435 -12.23 -15.39 11.56
C LEU A 435 -12.74 -13.98 11.84
N PHE A 436 -13.73 -13.85 12.71
CA PHE A 436 -14.15 -12.57 13.26
C PHE A 436 -13.43 -12.30 14.58
N ILE A 437 -12.66 -11.22 14.63
CA ILE A 437 -12.10 -10.67 15.86
C ILE A 437 -13.09 -9.65 16.37
N VAL A 438 -13.74 -9.95 17.49
CA VAL A 438 -14.91 -9.20 17.98
C VAL A 438 -14.57 -8.49 19.27
N GLU A 439 -14.94 -7.21 19.36
CA GLU A 439 -14.79 -6.42 20.57
C GLU A 439 -15.75 -6.89 21.65
N GLY A 440 -15.19 -7.28 22.79
CA GLY A 440 -15.93 -7.60 24.00
C GLY A 440 -16.64 -8.97 24.03
N ASP A 441 -16.90 -9.44 25.23
CA ASP A 441 -17.56 -10.74 25.45
C ASP A 441 -19.07 -10.68 25.09
N SER A 442 -19.72 -9.52 25.20
CA SER A 442 -21.16 -9.34 24.90
C SER A 442 -21.43 -9.51 23.41
N ALA A 443 -20.77 -8.69 22.56
CA ALA A 443 -20.89 -8.81 21.12
C ALA A 443 -20.36 -10.16 20.61
N GLY A 444 -19.27 -10.68 21.22
CA GLY A 444 -18.77 -12.03 20.98
C GLY A 444 -19.79 -13.13 21.27
N GLY A 445 -20.65 -12.94 22.28
CA GLY A 445 -21.74 -13.84 22.60
C GLY A 445 -22.83 -13.87 21.53
N SER A 446 -23.28 -12.69 21.07
CA SER A 446 -24.25 -12.55 19.97
C SER A 446 -23.69 -13.12 18.67
N ALA A 447 -22.42 -12.80 18.34
CA ALA A 447 -21.76 -13.29 17.15
C ALA A 447 -21.60 -14.83 17.15
N LYS A 448 -21.26 -15.45 18.30
CA LYS A 448 -21.20 -16.90 18.44
C LYS A 448 -22.54 -17.60 18.21
N GLN A 449 -23.66 -16.96 18.55
CA GLN A 449 -25.01 -17.48 18.32
C GLN A 449 -25.46 -17.27 16.87
N GLY A 450 -25.18 -16.08 16.28
CA GLY A 450 -25.64 -15.72 14.94
C GLY A 450 -24.83 -16.31 13.78
N ARG A 451 -23.57 -16.72 14.00
CA ARG A 451 -22.64 -17.16 12.96
C ARG A 451 -23.02 -18.45 12.23
N SER A 452 -22.51 -18.63 11.04
CA SER A 452 -22.42 -19.95 10.42
C SER A 452 -21.32 -20.77 11.12
N ARG A 453 -21.71 -21.86 11.82
CA ARG A 453 -20.73 -22.74 12.48
C ARG A 453 -19.87 -23.53 11.49
N GLN A 454 -20.27 -23.59 10.24
CA GLN A 454 -19.55 -24.32 9.22
C GLN A 454 -18.22 -23.64 8.87
N TYR A 455 -18.25 -22.32 8.58
CA TYR A 455 -17.10 -21.62 8.03
C TYR A 455 -16.70 -20.34 8.80
N GLN A 456 -17.47 -19.93 9.83
CA GLN A 456 -17.17 -18.73 10.62
C GLN A 456 -16.68 -19.07 12.03
N ALA A 457 -15.51 -18.57 12.39
CA ALA A 457 -14.95 -18.62 13.73
C ALA A 457 -15.05 -17.25 14.40
N ILE A 458 -15.22 -17.23 15.73
CA ILE A 458 -15.33 -16.02 16.54
C ILE A 458 -14.27 -16.04 17.63
N LEU A 459 -13.45 -14.97 17.66
CA LEU A 459 -12.48 -14.69 18.71
C LEU A 459 -12.84 -13.37 19.41
N PRO A 460 -13.49 -13.41 20.58
CA PRO A 460 -13.69 -12.19 21.37
C PRO A 460 -12.36 -11.72 21.96
N ILE A 461 -12.09 -10.42 21.87
CA ILE A 461 -10.95 -9.78 22.54
C ILE A 461 -11.47 -8.91 23.68
N ARG A 462 -10.73 -8.86 24.80
CA ARG A 462 -11.11 -8.08 25.99
C ARG A 462 -10.42 -6.74 25.99
N GLY A 463 -11.15 -5.70 25.57
CA GLY A 463 -10.69 -4.32 25.58
C GLY A 463 -9.56 -4.06 24.58
N LYS A 464 -8.84 -2.98 24.81
CA LYS A 464 -7.75 -2.51 23.94
C LYS A 464 -6.57 -3.46 24.02
N ILE A 465 -6.12 -3.97 22.88
CA ILE A 465 -4.89 -4.74 22.80
C ILE A 465 -3.68 -3.83 23.02
N PHE A 466 -2.54 -4.43 23.26
CA PHE A 466 -1.29 -3.71 23.47
C PHE A 466 -0.87 -2.96 22.20
N ASN A 467 -0.42 -1.69 22.35
CA ASN A 467 0.12 -0.93 21.23
C ASN A 467 1.51 -1.44 20.87
N VAL A 468 1.57 -2.22 19.79
CA VAL A 468 2.81 -2.88 19.34
C VAL A 468 3.83 -1.93 18.71
N GLU A 469 3.42 -0.70 18.37
CA GLU A 469 4.33 0.32 17.85
C GLU A 469 5.34 0.79 18.91
N ARG A 470 4.94 0.80 20.19
CA ARG A 470 5.73 1.35 21.31
C ARG A 470 6.60 0.34 22.05
N VAL A 471 6.66 -0.89 21.57
CA VAL A 471 7.35 -1.95 22.33
C VAL A 471 8.16 -2.83 21.43
N MET A 472 9.20 -3.40 22.01
CA MET A 472 9.96 -4.46 21.35
C MET A 472 9.03 -5.62 20.99
N TRP A 473 9.21 -6.17 19.79
CA TRP A 473 8.34 -7.19 19.23
C TRP A 473 8.10 -8.38 20.17
N HIS A 474 9.09 -8.81 20.95
CA HIS A 474 8.94 -9.92 21.88
C HIS A 474 7.99 -9.62 23.04
N LYS A 475 7.90 -8.36 23.51
CA LYS A 475 6.94 -7.96 24.54
C LYS A 475 5.50 -7.99 24.01
N ALA A 476 5.29 -7.75 22.73
CA ALA A 476 3.98 -7.88 22.11
C ALA A 476 3.44 -9.32 22.26
N PHE A 477 4.31 -10.32 22.16
CA PHE A 477 3.94 -11.73 22.30
C PHE A 477 3.74 -12.21 23.76
N GLU A 478 4.14 -11.43 24.74
CA GLU A 478 3.83 -11.70 26.16
C GLU A 478 2.37 -11.31 26.47
N HIS A 479 1.75 -10.49 25.63
CA HIS A 479 0.37 -10.06 25.83
C HIS A 479 -0.62 -11.16 25.42
N GLU A 480 -1.53 -11.53 26.33
CA GLU A 480 -2.45 -12.64 26.15
C GLU A 480 -3.29 -12.52 24.89
N GLU A 481 -3.87 -11.35 24.60
CA GLU A 481 -4.76 -11.17 23.44
C GLU A 481 -4.00 -11.24 22.11
N VAL A 482 -2.77 -10.70 22.03
CA VAL A 482 -1.91 -10.82 20.85
C VAL A 482 -1.57 -12.29 20.59
N ASN A 483 -1.21 -13.03 21.64
CA ASN A 483 -0.94 -14.47 21.55
C ASN A 483 -2.18 -15.25 21.08
N ASN A 484 -3.35 -14.93 21.63
CA ASN A 484 -4.61 -15.57 21.24
C ASN A 484 -4.91 -15.38 19.75
N ILE A 485 -4.66 -14.17 19.20
CA ILE A 485 -4.85 -13.85 17.78
C ILE A 485 -3.89 -14.70 16.94
N ILE A 486 -2.59 -14.69 17.25
CA ILE A 486 -1.55 -15.43 16.51
C ILE A 486 -1.82 -16.94 16.52
N GLN A 487 -2.19 -17.49 17.69
CA GLN A 487 -2.52 -18.92 17.81
C GLN A 487 -3.81 -19.28 17.05
N ALA A 488 -4.83 -18.42 17.12
CA ALA A 488 -6.07 -18.63 16.39
C ALA A 488 -5.83 -18.66 14.88
N LEU A 489 -5.00 -17.74 14.37
CA LEU A 489 -4.64 -17.67 12.96
C LEU A 489 -3.79 -18.84 12.49
N GLY A 490 -3.04 -19.48 13.39
CA GLY A 490 -2.08 -20.52 13.05
C GLY A 490 -0.75 -19.98 12.51
N VAL A 491 -0.50 -18.67 12.65
CA VAL A 491 0.75 -18.03 12.27
C VAL A 491 1.87 -18.45 13.24
N ARG A 492 3.05 -18.68 12.70
CA ARG A 492 4.23 -19.05 13.47
C ARG A 492 5.35 -18.08 13.18
N TYR A 493 6.16 -17.83 14.19
CA TYR A 493 7.39 -17.07 14.08
C TYR A 493 8.59 -17.96 14.30
N GLY A 494 9.65 -17.78 13.51
CA GLY A 494 10.87 -18.56 13.57
C GLY A 494 11.59 -18.47 14.91
N LEU A 495 12.49 -19.42 15.18
CA LEU A 495 13.35 -19.43 16.38
C LEU A 495 14.80 -19.05 16.05
N GLY A 496 15.11 -18.78 14.79
CA GLY A 496 16.45 -18.54 14.25
C GLY A 496 16.73 -17.06 13.92
N GLU A 497 17.54 -16.85 12.90
CA GLU A 497 17.89 -15.53 12.39
C GLU A 497 16.71 -14.75 11.83
N ASP A 498 15.66 -15.46 11.39
CA ASP A 498 14.42 -14.88 10.83
C ASP A 498 13.26 -14.95 11.84
N SER A 499 13.55 -14.68 13.11
CA SER A 499 12.57 -14.84 14.20
C SER A 499 11.41 -13.86 14.15
N LYS A 500 11.56 -12.76 13.41
CA LYS A 500 10.50 -11.75 13.19
C LYS A 500 9.63 -12.05 11.96
N GLU A 501 10.06 -12.92 11.05
CA GLU A 501 9.28 -13.27 9.87
C GLU A 501 8.14 -14.25 10.22
N ALA A 502 6.94 -13.90 9.79
CA ALA A 502 5.77 -14.71 9.99
C ALA A 502 5.74 -15.87 8.99
N ASN A 503 5.47 -17.08 9.49
CA ASN A 503 5.25 -18.26 8.65
C ASN A 503 3.77 -18.59 8.61
N TYR A 504 3.22 -18.67 7.41
CA TYR A 504 1.79 -18.85 7.14
C TYR A 504 1.43 -20.29 6.68
N ASP A 505 2.37 -21.25 6.67
CA ASP A 505 2.13 -22.62 6.21
C ASP A 505 0.96 -23.33 6.91
N LYS A 506 0.60 -22.86 8.11
CA LYS A 506 -0.51 -23.39 8.91
C LYS A 506 -1.63 -22.39 9.14
N LEU A 507 -1.74 -21.41 8.24
CA LEU A 507 -2.84 -20.46 8.27
C LEU A 507 -4.19 -21.18 8.24
N ARG A 508 -5.12 -20.71 9.06
CA ARG A 508 -6.41 -21.38 9.29
C ARG A 508 -7.58 -20.64 8.66
N TYR A 509 -7.42 -19.37 8.38
CA TYR A 509 -8.48 -18.51 7.85
C TYR A 509 -7.88 -17.57 6.81
N TYR A 510 -8.41 -17.59 5.58
CA TYR A 510 -8.00 -16.67 4.53
C TYR A 510 -8.80 -15.35 4.56
N LYS A 511 -9.75 -15.25 5.48
CA LYS A 511 -10.45 -13.99 5.72
C LYS A 511 -10.51 -13.70 7.22
N VAL A 512 -9.90 -12.58 7.60
CA VAL A 512 -9.91 -12.07 8.98
C VAL A 512 -10.70 -10.78 8.97
N ILE A 513 -11.74 -10.71 9.80
CA ILE A 513 -12.68 -9.61 9.84
C ILE A 513 -12.63 -8.99 11.24
N ILE A 514 -12.19 -7.75 11.33
CA ILE A 514 -12.22 -6.96 12.55
C ILE A 514 -13.65 -6.41 12.69
N MET A 515 -14.27 -6.65 13.85
CA MET A 515 -15.63 -6.24 14.15
C MET A 515 -15.65 -5.54 15.50
N ALA A 516 -15.62 -4.22 15.49
CA ALA A 516 -15.60 -3.34 16.65
C ALA A 516 -16.86 -2.47 16.71
N ASP A 517 -17.12 -1.89 17.87
CA ASP A 517 -18.23 -0.98 18.10
C ASP A 517 -18.08 0.32 17.29
N ALA A 518 -19.19 0.93 16.90
CA ALA A 518 -19.19 2.17 16.12
C ALA A 518 -19.01 3.41 17.03
N ASP A 519 -18.01 3.37 17.90
CA ASP A 519 -17.65 4.46 18.80
C ASP A 519 -16.14 4.76 18.76
N VAL A 520 -15.69 5.73 19.55
CA VAL A 520 -14.26 6.14 19.58
C VAL A 520 -13.34 5.04 20.14
N ASP A 521 -13.84 4.20 21.04
CA ASP A 521 -13.07 3.09 21.62
C ASP A 521 -12.93 1.95 20.60
N GLY A 522 -14.01 1.61 19.89
CA GLY A 522 -13.98 0.65 18.80
C GLY A 522 -13.05 1.05 17.66
N SER A 523 -13.08 2.32 17.24
CA SER A 523 -12.13 2.85 16.24
C SER A 523 -10.68 2.76 16.71
N HIS A 524 -10.41 2.96 18.01
CA HIS A 524 -9.09 2.78 18.57
C HIS A 524 -8.65 1.30 18.57
N ILE A 525 -9.57 0.37 18.88
CA ILE A 525 -9.31 -1.08 18.82
C ILE A 525 -9.01 -1.52 17.40
N GLU A 526 -9.76 -1.05 16.40
CA GLU A 526 -9.47 -1.28 14.99
C GLU A 526 -8.07 -0.80 14.62
N THR A 527 -7.70 0.41 15.03
CA THR A 527 -6.37 0.97 14.77
C THR A 527 -5.26 0.15 15.43
N LEU A 528 -5.43 -0.31 16.66
CA LEU A 528 -4.47 -1.17 17.35
C LEU A 528 -4.31 -2.53 16.64
N LEU A 529 -5.41 -3.14 16.20
CA LEU A 529 -5.39 -4.39 15.44
C LEU A 529 -4.74 -4.19 14.07
N MET A 530 -5.09 -3.12 13.35
CA MET A 530 -4.43 -2.79 12.09
C MET A 530 -2.92 -2.58 12.26
N THR A 531 -2.49 -1.91 13.36
CA THR A 531 -1.08 -1.74 13.71
C THR A 531 -0.39 -3.10 13.92
N LEU A 532 -1.06 -4.04 14.62
CA LEU A 532 -0.55 -5.39 14.82
C LEU A 532 -0.34 -6.13 13.48
N PHE A 533 -1.35 -6.11 12.60
CA PHE A 533 -1.25 -6.76 11.30
C PHE A 533 -0.19 -6.07 10.42
N TYR A 534 -0.18 -4.76 10.37
CA TYR A 534 0.78 -3.99 9.57
C TYR A 534 2.23 -4.24 9.98
N ARG A 535 2.53 -4.28 11.30
CA ARG A 535 3.91 -4.43 11.81
C ARG A 535 4.40 -5.87 11.85
N TYR A 536 3.52 -6.83 12.09
CA TYR A 536 3.95 -8.22 12.33
C TYR A 536 3.42 -9.24 11.32
N MET A 537 2.42 -8.87 10.55
CA MET A 537 1.79 -9.75 9.55
C MET A 537 1.42 -8.97 8.28
N PRO A 538 2.35 -8.20 7.67
CA PRO A 538 2.04 -7.35 6.51
C PRO A 538 1.51 -8.16 5.32
N GLU A 539 1.95 -9.40 5.15
CA GLU A 539 1.49 -10.29 4.07
C GLU A 539 -0.02 -10.59 4.17
N PHE A 540 -0.61 -10.53 5.37
CA PHE A 540 -2.07 -10.63 5.53
C PHE A 540 -2.81 -9.53 4.79
N ILE A 541 -2.27 -8.31 4.85
CA ILE A 541 -2.85 -7.15 4.15
C ILE A 541 -2.54 -7.23 2.66
N GLN A 542 -1.30 -7.53 2.30
CA GLN A 542 -0.83 -7.64 0.91
C GLN A 542 -1.60 -8.70 0.13
N ASN A 543 -1.89 -9.85 0.76
CA ASN A 543 -2.66 -10.94 0.16
C ASN A 543 -4.19 -10.74 0.24
N GLY A 544 -4.65 -9.58 0.76
CA GLY A 544 -6.06 -9.23 0.82
C GLY A 544 -6.88 -10.04 1.81
N HIS A 545 -6.28 -10.52 2.89
CA HIS A 545 -6.93 -11.36 3.90
C HIS A 545 -7.55 -10.57 5.07
N LEU A 546 -7.27 -9.25 5.20
CA LEU A 546 -7.76 -8.42 6.30
C LEU A 546 -8.93 -7.54 5.88
N TYR A 547 -9.99 -7.54 6.68
CA TYR A 547 -11.21 -6.77 6.44
C TYR A 547 -11.70 -6.08 7.71
N LEU A 548 -12.39 -4.95 7.55
CA LEU A 548 -13.19 -4.30 8.58
C LEU A 548 -14.66 -4.58 8.29
N ALA A 549 -15.41 -4.98 9.31
CA ALA A 549 -16.85 -5.07 9.23
C ALA A 549 -17.48 -3.68 9.29
N THR A 550 -18.53 -3.46 8.52
CA THR A 550 -19.28 -2.20 8.54
C THR A 550 -20.69 -2.51 9.01
N PRO A 551 -20.97 -2.48 10.33
CA PRO A 551 -22.32 -2.65 10.85
C PRO A 551 -23.16 -1.42 10.53
N PRO A 552 -24.51 -1.53 10.47
CA PRO A 552 -25.38 -0.37 10.28
C PRO A 552 -25.36 0.54 11.51
N LEU A 553 -25.40 1.85 11.26
CA LEU A 553 -25.50 2.87 12.33
C LEU A 553 -26.93 3.04 12.82
N TYR A 554 -27.91 2.83 11.95
CA TYR A 554 -29.33 3.04 12.27
C TYR A 554 -30.20 1.90 11.78
N ARG A 555 -31.28 1.67 12.51
CA ARG A 555 -32.44 0.90 12.09
C ARG A 555 -33.62 1.83 11.99
N CYS A 556 -34.15 2.03 10.78
CA CYS A 556 -35.27 2.91 10.51
C CYS A 556 -36.54 2.09 10.24
N LYS A 557 -37.63 2.42 10.91
CA LYS A 557 -38.89 1.69 10.77
C LYS A 557 -40.09 2.64 10.64
N LYS A 558 -40.91 2.41 9.62
CA LYS A 558 -42.18 3.08 9.42
C LYS A 558 -43.28 2.06 9.13
N GLY A 559 -44.13 1.80 10.10
CA GLY A 559 -45.17 0.78 9.98
C GLY A 559 -44.63 -0.62 9.78
N LYS A 560 -44.80 -1.20 8.57
CA LYS A 560 -44.26 -2.53 8.20
C LYS A 560 -42.93 -2.45 7.46
N ILE A 561 -42.50 -1.27 7.07
CA ILE A 561 -41.25 -1.06 6.33
C ILE A 561 -40.15 -0.88 7.37
N GLU A 562 -39.08 -1.64 7.19
CA GLU A 562 -37.90 -1.64 8.05
C GLU A 562 -36.65 -1.73 7.16
N GLU A 563 -35.71 -0.80 7.33
CA GLU A 563 -34.43 -0.79 6.61
C GLU A 563 -33.29 -0.48 7.60
N TYR A 564 -32.11 -1.09 7.35
CA TYR A 564 -30.87 -0.78 8.04
C TYR A 564 -30.12 0.29 7.25
N CYS A 565 -29.70 1.35 7.91
CA CYS A 565 -28.96 2.46 7.30
C CYS A 565 -27.52 2.47 7.83
N TYR A 566 -26.56 2.47 6.93
CA TYR A 566 -25.14 2.40 7.24
C TYR A 566 -24.51 3.77 7.40
N THR A 567 -25.13 4.80 6.82
CA THR A 567 -24.69 6.20 6.89
C THR A 567 -25.85 7.11 7.30
N GLU A 568 -25.52 8.34 7.70
CA GLU A 568 -26.51 9.40 7.94
C GLU A 568 -27.31 9.70 6.65
N GLU A 569 -26.66 9.66 5.51
CA GLU A 569 -27.30 9.86 4.20
C GLU A 569 -28.34 8.78 3.89
N ASP A 570 -28.05 7.51 4.25
CA ASP A 570 -29.03 6.42 4.07
C ASP A 570 -30.27 6.67 4.93
N LYS A 571 -30.08 7.14 6.18
CA LYS A 571 -31.18 7.53 7.08
C LYS A 571 -32.01 8.65 6.45
N LEU A 572 -31.38 9.69 5.92
CA LEU A 572 -32.06 10.79 5.24
C LEU A 572 -32.80 10.30 4.00
N ARG A 573 -32.19 9.44 3.19
CA ARG A 573 -32.86 8.81 2.04
C ARG A 573 -34.07 7.99 2.42
N PHE A 574 -34.00 7.23 3.52
CA PHE A 574 -35.16 6.51 4.05
C PHE A 574 -36.29 7.46 4.43
N MET A 575 -35.98 8.56 5.11
CA MET A 575 -36.97 9.56 5.50
C MET A 575 -37.63 10.24 4.32
N GLU A 576 -36.83 10.62 3.31
CA GLU A 576 -37.36 11.20 2.06
C GLU A 576 -38.27 10.22 1.33
N LYS A 577 -37.82 8.99 1.14
CA LYS A 577 -38.53 7.95 0.38
C LYS A 577 -39.86 7.54 1.03
N TYR A 578 -39.88 7.41 2.35
CA TYR A 578 -41.04 6.83 3.07
C TYR A 578 -41.81 7.82 3.94
N ASN A 579 -41.27 8.99 4.21
CA ASN A 579 -41.86 9.95 5.16
C ASN A 579 -41.71 11.43 4.73
N SER A 580 -41.50 11.72 3.44
CA SER A 580 -41.39 13.09 2.91
C SER A 580 -40.37 13.96 3.68
N GLY A 581 -39.27 13.37 4.13
CA GLY A 581 -38.18 14.03 4.84
C GLY A 581 -38.43 14.33 6.34
N GLN A 582 -39.57 13.89 6.90
CA GLN A 582 -39.93 14.17 8.32
C GLN A 582 -39.54 13.00 9.22
N GLU A 583 -39.00 13.31 10.41
CA GLU A 583 -38.69 12.29 11.42
C GLU A 583 -39.96 11.81 12.18
N GLN A 584 -40.98 12.62 12.24
CA GLN A 584 -42.21 12.37 13.01
C GLN A 584 -42.97 11.17 12.44
N GLY A 585 -43.10 10.08 13.22
CA GLY A 585 -43.78 8.84 12.79
C GLY A 585 -42.85 7.76 12.24
N VAL A 586 -41.54 7.99 12.23
CA VAL A 586 -40.50 6.99 11.98
C VAL A 586 -39.86 6.60 13.32
N THR A 587 -39.72 5.31 13.55
CA THR A 587 -38.93 4.82 14.71
C THR A 587 -37.47 4.66 14.21
N ILE A 588 -36.58 5.46 14.78
CA ILE A 588 -35.16 5.41 14.48
C ILE A 588 -34.44 4.86 15.72
N GLN A 589 -33.77 3.73 15.55
CA GLN A 589 -32.89 3.17 16.57
C GLN A 589 -31.45 3.37 16.09
N ARG A 590 -30.65 4.10 16.87
CA ARG A 590 -29.20 4.24 16.65
C ARG A 590 -28.49 3.13 17.40
N TYR A 591 -27.60 2.39 16.72
CA TYR A 591 -26.71 1.42 17.34
C TYR A 591 -25.40 2.11 17.73
N LYS A 592 -25.03 2.04 19.00
CA LYS A 592 -23.75 2.55 19.51
C LYS A 592 -22.71 1.44 19.64
N GLY A 593 -23.17 0.20 19.79
CA GLY A 593 -22.30 -0.96 19.88
C GLY A 593 -22.97 -2.23 19.36
N LEU A 594 -22.15 -3.17 18.96
CA LEU A 594 -22.55 -4.50 18.44
C LEU A 594 -23.33 -5.32 19.48
N GLY A 595 -23.08 -5.07 20.78
CA GLY A 595 -23.79 -5.71 21.88
C GLY A 595 -25.28 -5.34 21.98
N GLU A 596 -25.71 -4.28 21.27
CA GLU A 596 -27.14 -3.88 21.20
C GLU A 596 -27.91 -4.68 20.13
N MET A 597 -27.21 -5.40 19.26
CA MET A 597 -27.81 -6.25 18.25
C MET A 597 -28.05 -7.67 18.79
N ASN A 598 -29.21 -8.21 18.51
CA ASN A 598 -29.45 -9.63 18.76
C ASN A 598 -28.74 -10.48 17.70
N PRO A 599 -28.58 -11.81 17.90
CA PRO A 599 -27.84 -12.69 16.98
C PRO A 599 -28.36 -12.67 15.53
N GLU A 600 -29.68 -12.54 15.33
CA GLU A 600 -30.30 -12.51 14.01
C GLU A 600 -29.97 -11.21 13.27
N GLN A 601 -30.09 -10.07 13.97
CA GLN A 601 -29.73 -8.76 13.42
C GLN A 601 -28.26 -8.70 13.03
N LEU A 602 -27.37 -9.20 13.88
CA LEU A 602 -25.94 -9.21 13.63
C LEU A 602 -25.59 -10.12 12.43
N TRP A 603 -26.30 -11.26 12.30
CA TRP A 603 -26.18 -12.11 11.13
C TRP A 603 -26.60 -11.38 9.85
N GLU A 604 -27.83 -10.88 9.81
CA GLU A 604 -28.43 -10.26 8.62
C GLU A 604 -27.65 -9.04 8.10
N THR A 605 -27.07 -8.25 9.01
CA THR A 605 -26.46 -6.97 8.65
C THR A 605 -24.95 -7.03 8.48
N THR A 606 -24.25 -7.89 9.26
CA THR A 606 -22.79 -7.78 9.43
C THR A 606 -22.05 -9.10 9.15
N MET A 607 -22.68 -10.26 9.32
CA MET A 607 -21.98 -11.54 9.23
C MET A 607 -22.37 -12.37 8.01
N ASN A 608 -23.58 -12.23 7.46
CA ASN A 608 -24.04 -12.99 6.30
C ASN A 608 -23.29 -12.55 5.04
N PRO A 609 -22.57 -13.45 4.35
CA PRO A 609 -21.80 -13.12 3.13
C PRO A 609 -22.62 -12.48 2.00
N GLU A 610 -23.93 -12.73 1.95
CA GLU A 610 -24.82 -12.21 0.90
C GLU A 610 -25.25 -10.75 1.12
N THR A 611 -25.26 -10.29 2.37
CA THR A 611 -25.87 -8.99 2.73
C THR A 611 -24.92 -8.03 3.43
N ARG A 612 -23.84 -8.54 4.03
CA ARG A 612 -22.88 -7.75 4.79
C ARG A 612 -22.05 -6.81 3.93
N LEU A 613 -21.63 -5.70 4.53
CA LEU A 613 -20.62 -4.81 3.96
C LEU A 613 -19.29 -5.02 4.67
N LEU A 614 -18.24 -5.29 3.88
CA LEU A 614 -16.86 -5.41 4.35
C LEU A 614 -15.98 -4.41 3.61
N LYS A 615 -15.12 -3.73 4.34
CA LYS A 615 -14.05 -2.90 3.80
C LYS A 615 -12.75 -3.69 3.84
N GLN A 616 -12.19 -4.02 2.68
CA GLN A 616 -10.87 -4.66 2.61
C GLN A 616 -9.78 -3.66 3.01
N VAL A 617 -8.86 -4.10 3.86
CA VAL A 617 -7.70 -3.28 4.22
C VAL A 617 -6.62 -3.50 3.16
N THR A 618 -6.15 -2.41 2.56
CA THR A 618 -5.11 -2.42 1.53
C THR A 618 -3.98 -1.48 1.93
N ILE A 619 -2.77 -1.75 1.46
CA ILE A 619 -1.63 -0.84 1.53
C ILE A 619 -1.39 -0.35 0.10
N GLU A 620 -1.75 0.90 -0.16
CA GLU A 620 -1.55 1.52 -1.47
C GLU A 620 -0.23 2.31 -1.51
N ASP A 621 0.11 2.93 -0.41
CA ASP A 621 1.34 3.68 -0.17
C ASP A 621 1.99 3.17 1.13
N ALA A 622 3.06 2.40 0.99
CA ALA A 622 3.75 1.80 2.13
C ALA A 622 4.47 2.85 3.00
N ALA A 623 5.02 3.89 2.37
CA ALA A 623 5.71 4.97 3.08
C ALA A 623 4.73 5.85 3.86
N GLY A 624 3.63 6.24 3.21
CA GLY A 624 2.56 6.99 3.87
C GLY A 624 1.88 6.20 4.98
N ALA A 625 1.64 4.90 4.79
CA ALA A 625 1.10 4.03 5.83
C ALA A 625 2.04 3.93 7.03
N ASP A 626 3.33 3.74 6.81
CA ASP A 626 4.32 3.70 7.89
C ASP A 626 4.38 5.02 8.66
N TYR A 627 4.42 6.14 7.95
CA TYR A 627 4.38 7.47 8.57
C TYR A 627 3.13 7.66 9.45
N ILE A 628 1.95 7.32 8.95
CA ILE A 628 0.69 7.46 9.68
C ILE A 628 0.65 6.56 10.92
N PHE A 629 1.05 5.28 10.81
CA PHE A 629 1.11 4.40 11.98
C PHE A 629 2.12 4.89 13.02
N SER A 630 3.31 5.33 12.61
CA SER A 630 4.33 5.86 13.52
C SER A 630 3.88 7.16 14.19
N MET A 631 3.26 8.06 13.45
CA MET A 631 2.76 9.34 13.96
C MET A 631 1.58 9.15 14.92
N LEU A 632 0.58 8.33 14.55
CA LEU A 632 -0.61 8.10 15.39
C LEU A 632 -0.32 7.22 16.60
N MET A 633 0.48 6.16 16.43
CA MET A 633 0.68 5.10 17.41
C MET A 633 2.04 5.17 18.12
N GLY A 634 3.00 5.96 17.61
CA GLY A 634 4.33 6.14 18.18
C GLY A 634 4.35 6.81 19.54
N GLU A 635 5.55 6.93 20.14
CA GLU A 635 5.72 7.55 21.47
C GLU A 635 5.61 9.07 21.44
N ASP A 636 6.03 9.71 20.34
CA ASP A 636 6.07 11.16 20.22
C ASP A 636 4.66 11.76 20.14
N VAL A 637 4.39 12.72 21.04
CA VAL A 637 3.09 13.40 21.13
C VAL A 637 3.01 14.60 20.19
N GLY A 638 4.14 15.25 19.90
CA GLY A 638 4.20 16.47 19.08
C GLY A 638 3.60 16.29 17.69
N PRO A 639 4.11 15.37 16.88
CA PRO A 639 3.60 15.11 15.52
C PRO A 639 2.11 14.73 15.51
N ARG A 640 1.66 13.94 16.50
CA ARG A 640 0.26 13.56 16.63
C ARG A 640 -0.65 14.74 16.93
N ARG A 641 -0.21 15.65 17.81
CA ARG A 641 -0.97 16.87 18.13
C ARG A 641 -1.09 17.74 16.88
N GLU A 642 0.01 17.97 16.19
CA GLU A 642 0.03 18.76 14.96
C GLU A 642 -0.90 18.19 13.89
N PHE A 643 -0.87 16.88 13.67
CA PHE A 643 -1.78 16.20 12.76
C PHE A 643 -3.26 16.41 13.14
N ILE A 644 -3.60 16.27 14.43
CA ILE A 644 -4.96 16.48 14.91
C ILE A 644 -5.40 17.95 14.69
N GLU A 645 -4.53 18.91 14.97
CA GLU A 645 -4.82 20.34 14.78
C GLU A 645 -5.03 20.67 13.30
N GLN A 646 -4.20 20.14 12.40
CA GLN A 646 -4.31 20.36 10.95
C GLN A 646 -5.57 19.70 10.34
N ASN A 647 -6.02 18.58 10.90
CA ASN A 647 -7.15 17.81 10.37
C ASN A 647 -8.44 18.00 11.20
N ALA A 648 -8.48 18.93 12.15
CA ALA A 648 -9.63 19.14 13.02
C ALA A 648 -10.94 19.45 12.27
N ASN A 649 -10.84 20.12 11.12
CA ASN A 649 -11.97 20.50 10.28
C ASN A 649 -12.65 19.29 9.60
N TYR A 650 -11.94 18.17 9.47
CA TYR A 650 -12.47 16.93 8.87
C TYR A 650 -13.03 15.98 9.92
N ALA A 651 -12.87 16.28 11.21
CA ALA A 651 -13.33 15.42 12.27
C ALA A 651 -14.85 15.53 12.43
N THR A 652 -15.55 14.41 12.30
CA THR A 652 -16.95 14.30 12.68
C THR A 652 -17.00 14.09 14.19
N ILE A 653 -17.29 15.15 14.95
CA ILE A 653 -17.40 15.07 16.41
C ILE A 653 -18.82 14.64 16.74
N ASP A 654 -18.97 13.49 17.36
CA ASP A 654 -20.24 13.04 17.96
C ASP A 654 -20.37 13.70 19.35
N ALA A 655 -20.98 14.90 19.39
CA ALA A 655 -21.16 15.71 20.60
C ALA A 655 -22.47 15.36 21.31
#